data_bb916e230adc93dd8b9d0d9e0519664f
#
_entry.id   bb916e230adc93dd8b9d0d9e0519664f
#
_cell.length_a   1.000
_cell.length_b   1.000
_cell.length_c   1.000
_cell.angle_alpha   90.00
_cell.angle_beta   90.00
_cell.angle_gamma   90.00
#
_symmetry.space_group_name_H-M   'P 1'
#
loop_
_entity.id
_entity.type
_entity.pdbx_description
1 polymer ?
#
loop_
_entity_poly.entity_id
_entity_poly.type
_entity_poly.pdbx_seq_one_letter_code
_entity_poly.pdbx_strand_id
1 'polypeptide(L)'
;MKRNYSTIRVGKWMFAILAFSFFNVLGQSGVTGLKVEYREAPLGIDMDAPRFSWQMATNPMKRGQFQTAYQVIVSDEAEAVVWDSQKQESDSSSGVKYGGGVLTPGTKYNWQVKVWDETGSVTTASSWFETGLMDPDPRSDAWHGAQWIGGGDEELVLYSHYLSVFKMVYSLQLDEPSESTAASFVFGANDRRLMDKDKNIQGVGVQKDESYIRFELDITKVNGKEDGLAKFNVYRVGYTPDDSNAEPVRSYDIPSSLLNETNKYEKHTFHVSAVFGLFEVFLDGTSGEHKISDNDDDSPPPRGKIGFNLNPVGKGNDYISFPMIADIGFYAGAHQKAQFSEVQIRNYRAPSNVLFKEDMPVDTSYSGIYQSFNIEHPEFTVTKGGYQIGGGARGSFVVADPSRNAAPMLRTTFNTSEKKIKKARVYATARGIYELYLNGERVGDDYFNPGLTQYNKTQIYQTYDVTDQLKEHGKNALGAWLSEGWWSGNITYSGENWNYFGDRQSLLAQLVITYDDDSEQVITTNDTAWKLYTDGPIRYGSFFQGEVYDATREKAIDDWALPDYKDSGWKSPLVVSLEETAYLSDEFQYYDLKLIGQIGENPTIVRELVPQAVEEVRPGVFVYDMGQNMVGFPKVTLPAGMAGDTVTFRYAEVKYPDLSEYKQNTGMVMLENIRAALTQDLYFRNGGGSAETFQPRFTFHGYRFLEISGIEQPLPLENVKGMVVSSIRELASDYKTSNELVNKLWENITWSLRSNFLSIPTDTPARNERMGWSGDINVFSAASTYLADVGPFLSQHLLAMRDIQRKDGRFTDVAPVGGGFGGTLWGSAGIIVAWQVYQQYGDLALLQVHYDAMKKYVEFLNSRIDPETGVLNEGPLGDWLSPEGYKNDDTMLWAAYHLHDLEILA
;
A
#
# COMPACT_ATOMS: atom_id res chain seq x y z
N MET A 1 -53.85 0.64 32.73
CA MET A 1 -52.92 -0.52 32.82
C MET A 1 -51.56 -0.05 32.49
N LYS A 2 -50.66 -0.07 33.47
CA LYS A 2 -49.26 0.40 33.36
C LYS A 2 -48.47 -0.60 32.56
N ARG A 3 -47.73 -0.16 31.53
CA ARG A 3 -46.64 -0.91 30.92
C ARG A 3 -45.32 -0.18 31.23
N ASN A 4 -44.45 -0.91 31.91
CA ASN A 4 -43.12 -0.48 32.26
C ASN A 4 -42.24 -0.41 31.02
N TYR A 5 -41.57 0.73 30.83
CA TYR A 5 -40.42 0.86 29.96
C TYR A 5 -39.15 0.63 30.80
N SER A 6 -38.44 -0.42 30.52
CA SER A 6 -37.08 -0.64 31.02
C SER A 6 -36.10 0.26 30.25
N THR A 7 -35.61 1.26 30.91
CA THR A 7 -34.50 2.11 30.46
C THR A 7 -33.22 1.32 30.45
N ILE A 8 -32.69 1.04 29.26
CA ILE A 8 -31.32 0.60 29.07
C ILE A 8 -30.40 1.80 29.37
N ARG A 9 -29.61 1.67 30.42
CA ARG A 9 -28.54 2.61 30.75
C ARG A 9 -27.46 2.51 29.68
N VAL A 10 -27.44 3.43 28.72
CA VAL A 10 -26.27 3.73 27.92
C VAL A 10 -25.27 4.39 28.83
N GLY A 11 -24.12 3.74 28.98
CA GLY A 11 -23.05 4.18 29.86
C GLY A 11 -22.46 5.52 29.43
N LYS A 12 -22.38 6.41 30.41
CA LYS A 12 -21.66 7.67 30.36
C LYS A 12 -20.13 7.38 30.38
N TRP A 13 -19.55 7.09 29.22
CA TRP A 13 -18.11 7.03 29.04
C TRP A 13 -17.68 7.76 27.78
N MET A 14 -18.11 8.98 27.61
CA MET A 14 -17.65 9.81 26.50
C MET A 14 -17.63 11.29 26.86
N PHE A 15 -16.97 11.62 27.97
CA PHE A 15 -16.62 13.01 28.32
C PHE A 15 -15.64 13.02 29.52
N ALA A 16 -14.44 12.44 29.35
CA ALA A 16 -13.38 12.52 30.36
C ALA A 16 -11.97 12.68 29.81
N ILE A 17 -11.81 13.05 28.52
CA ILE A 17 -10.49 13.34 27.91
C ILE A 17 -10.46 14.74 27.31
N LEU A 18 -11.10 15.71 27.92
CA LEU A 18 -10.97 17.12 27.52
C LEU A 18 -11.08 18.06 28.71
N ALA A 19 -10.43 17.71 29.81
CA ALA A 19 -10.31 18.60 30.97
C ALA A 19 -8.99 18.38 31.71
N PHE A 20 -7.91 18.12 31.00
CA PHE A 20 -6.56 18.26 31.54
C PHE A 20 -5.78 19.22 30.66
N SER A 21 -5.93 20.44 30.94
CA SER A 21 -4.87 21.44 30.76
C SER A 21 -5.49 22.82 30.74
N PHE A 22 -5.52 23.42 31.86
CA PHE A 22 -5.32 24.86 32.12
C PHE A 22 -5.36 25.03 33.62
N PHE A 23 -4.42 24.37 34.32
CA PHE A 23 -4.01 24.90 35.61
C PHE A 23 -2.77 25.78 35.36
N ASN A 24 -2.95 27.06 35.39
CA ASN A 24 -1.87 28.02 35.54
C ASN A 24 -1.07 27.67 36.78
N VAL A 25 0.03 26.97 36.61
CA VAL A 25 1.08 26.88 37.63
C VAL A 25 1.99 28.07 37.40
N LEU A 26 1.71 29.14 38.11
CA LEU A 26 2.64 30.25 38.28
C LEU A 26 3.86 29.74 39.08
N GLY A 27 4.98 29.51 38.40
CA GLY A 27 6.30 29.66 38.99
C GLY A 27 6.98 28.44 39.62
N GLN A 28 6.88 27.20 39.03
CA GLN A 28 7.86 26.16 39.30
C GLN A 28 8.59 25.78 38.02
N SER A 29 9.93 25.86 38.04
CA SER A 29 10.77 25.20 37.07
C SER A 29 10.54 23.68 37.21
N GLY A 30 10.13 23.03 36.16
CA GLY A 30 9.87 21.58 36.12
C GLY A 30 10.64 20.92 35.01
N VAL A 31 10.67 19.59 35.01
CA VAL A 31 11.14 18.78 33.86
C VAL A 31 9.95 18.15 33.23
N THR A 32 9.84 18.27 31.90
CA THR A 32 8.74 17.77 31.05
C THR A 32 9.27 17.06 29.82
N GLY A 33 8.39 16.54 28.93
CA GLY A 33 8.77 15.93 27.67
C GLY A 33 9.76 14.78 27.82
N LEU A 34 9.52 13.88 28.80
CA LEU A 34 10.38 12.75 29.04
C LEU A 34 10.20 11.71 27.91
N LYS A 35 11.26 11.45 27.17
CA LYS A 35 11.25 10.54 26.03
C LYS A 35 12.38 9.51 26.09
N VAL A 36 12.10 8.32 25.56
CA VAL A 36 13.10 7.29 25.29
C VAL A 36 12.99 6.96 23.81
N GLU A 37 14.10 7.04 23.07
CA GLU A 37 14.12 6.91 21.61
C GLU A 37 13.04 7.77 20.93
N TYR A 38 12.98 9.06 21.32
CA TYR A 38 12.03 10.08 20.84
C TYR A 38 10.56 9.87 21.22
N ARG A 39 10.19 8.77 21.90
CA ARG A 39 8.79 8.44 22.25
C ARG A 39 8.53 8.55 23.74
N GLU A 40 7.32 8.92 24.11
CA GLU A 40 6.87 8.97 25.51
C GLU A 40 6.45 7.56 25.96
N ALA A 41 7.02 7.08 27.06
CA ALA A 41 6.71 5.78 27.64
C ALA A 41 6.56 4.63 26.61
N PRO A 42 7.57 4.41 25.73
CA PRO A 42 7.44 3.50 24.59
C PRO A 42 7.42 2.04 24.99
N LEU A 43 6.65 1.25 24.20
CA LEU A 43 6.68 -0.21 24.20
C LEU A 43 7.56 -0.72 23.06
N GLY A 44 8.22 -1.87 23.27
CA GLY A 44 8.89 -2.62 22.22
C GLY A 44 10.17 -1.98 21.71
N ILE A 45 10.99 -1.38 22.58
CA ILE A 45 12.29 -0.84 22.18
C ILE A 45 13.29 -1.99 21.97
N ASP A 46 13.83 -2.11 20.77
CA ASP A 46 14.86 -3.09 20.39
C ASP A 46 16.25 -2.45 20.29
N MET A 47 16.66 -1.77 21.36
CA MET A 47 17.97 -1.13 21.42
C MET A 47 18.70 -1.49 22.72
N ASP A 48 19.94 -1.99 22.60
CA ASP A 48 20.78 -2.35 23.75
C ASP A 48 21.08 -1.15 24.66
N ALA A 49 21.14 0.04 24.08
CA ALA A 49 21.47 1.26 24.81
C ALA A 49 20.54 2.41 24.38
N PRO A 50 19.27 2.40 24.85
CA PRO A 50 18.30 3.44 24.52
C PRO A 50 18.73 4.82 25.02
N ARG A 51 18.25 5.87 24.35
CA ARG A 51 18.61 7.25 24.65
C ARG A 51 17.46 7.98 25.32
N PHE A 52 17.80 8.73 26.36
CA PHE A 52 16.86 9.52 27.16
C PHE A 52 16.89 10.98 26.75
N SER A 53 15.74 11.61 26.75
CA SER A 53 15.59 13.04 26.48
C SER A 53 14.53 13.65 27.38
N TRP A 54 14.69 14.93 27.70
CA TRP A 54 13.76 15.71 28.54
C TRP A 54 13.85 17.18 28.18
N GLN A 55 12.93 17.96 28.68
CA GLN A 55 12.89 19.41 28.50
C GLN A 55 12.77 20.09 29.87
N MET A 56 13.45 21.24 30.04
CA MET A 56 13.21 22.10 31.19
C MET A 56 11.98 22.99 30.95
N ALA A 57 10.99 22.93 31.83
CA ALA A 57 9.91 23.88 31.85
C ALA A 57 10.45 25.21 32.40
N THR A 58 10.50 26.22 31.56
CA THR A 58 11.05 27.54 31.91
C THR A 58 9.97 28.50 32.38
N ASN A 59 10.32 29.43 33.23
CA ASN A 59 9.47 30.57 33.61
C ASN A 59 9.62 31.67 32.54
N PRO A 60 8.58 31.98 31.77
CA PRO A 60 8.67 32.99 30.68
C PRO A 60 9.03 34.39 31.17
N MET A 61 8.91 34.66 32.48
CA MET A 61 9.25 35.95 33.07
C MET A 61 10.72 36.05 33.52
N LYS A 62 11.49 34.93 33.41
CA LYS A 62 12.92 34.90 33.77
C LYS A 62 13.76 34.65 32.52
N ARG A 63 14.96 35.22 32.49
CA ARG A 63 15.98 34.96 31.48
C ARG A 63 17.17 34.24 32.07
N GLY A 64 17.96 33.56 31.23
CA GLY A 64 19.17 32.86 31.64
C GLY A 64 18.90 31.56 32.42
N GLN A 65 17.78 30.91 32.17
CA GLN A 65 17.44 29.62 32.74
C GLN A 65 18.06 28.52 31.85
N PHE A 66 18.91 27.69 32.46
CA PHE A 66 19.54 26.58 31.75
C PHE A 66 19.91 25.46 32.74
N GLN A 67 20.07 24.26 32.18
CA GLN A 67 20.56 23.10 32.90
C GLN A 67 22.07 23.23 33.12
N THR A 68 22.52 22.88 34.31
CA THR A 68 23.96 22.82 34.64
C THR A 68 24.44 21.38 34.82
N ALA A 69 23.55 20.49 35.24
CA ALA A 69 23.87 19.09 35.43
C ALA A 69 22.62 18.21 35.35
N TYR A 70 22.82 16.92 35.08
CA TYR A 70 21.77 15.91 35.17
C TYR A 70 22.26 14.63 35.88
N GLN A 71 21.30 13.80 36.30
CA GLN A 71 21.51 12.40 36.70
C GLN A 71 20.34 11.57 36.24
N VAL A 72 20.59 10.52 35.44
CA VAL A 72 19.59 9.54 35.02
C VAL A 72 19.76 8.28 35.81
N ILE A 73 18.68 7.78 36.39
CA ILE A 73 18.64 6.53 37.15
C ILE A 73 17.61 5.63 36.49
N VAL A 74 18.00 4.39 36.16
CA VAL A 74 17.12 3.37 35.59
C VAL A 74 17.01 2.21 36.54
N SER A 75 15.79 1.75 36.82
CA SER A 75 15.49 0.58 37.65
C SER A 75 14.57 -0.39 36.90
N ASP A 76 14.67 -1.66 37.23
CA ASP A 76 13.80 -2.71 36.73
C ASP A 76 12.41 -2.70 37.42
N GLU A 77 11.57 -3.67 37.12
CA GLU A 77 10.22 -3.84 37.71
C GLU A 77 10.26 -4.11 39.23
N ALA A 78 11.36 -4.65 39.74
CA ALA A 78 11.57 -4.92 41.17
C ALA A 78 12.17 -3.69 41.90
N GLU A 79 12.24 -2.53 41.26
CA GLU A 79 12.87 -1.29 41.77
C GLU A 79 14.39 -1.39 42.01
N ALA A 80 15.05 -2.45 41.52
CA ALA A 80 16.50 -2.56 41.59
C ALA A 80 17.15 -1.63 40.52
N VAL A 81 18.10 -0.81 40.96
CA VAL A 81 18.81 0.12 40.09
C VAL A 81 19.72 -0.69 39.13
N VAL A 82 19.44 -0.65 37.86
CA VAL A 82 20.24 -1.29 36.79
C VAL A 82 21.26 -0.32 36.17
N TRP A 83 21.03 0.99 36.32
CA TRP A 83 21.98 2.01 35.88
C TRP A 83 21.75 3.33 36.64
N ASP A 84 22.86 3.95 36.96
CA ASP A 84 22.92 5.32 37.50
C ASP A 84 24.05 6.06 36.78
N SER A 85 23.71 7.09 36.01
CA SER A 85 24.69 7.92 35.30
C SER A 85 25.63 8.69 36.28
N GLN A 86 25.32 8.70 37.57
CA GLN A 86 25.84 9.66 38.54
C GLN A 86 25.56 11.11 38.05
N LYS A 87 25.85 12.10 38.87
CA LYS A 87 25.73 13.50 38.48
C LYS A 87 26.70 13.81 37.34
N GLN A 88 26.18 14.24 36.17
CA GLN A 88 26.96 14.69 35.04
C GLN A 88 26.83 16.22 34.95
N GLU A 89 27.96 16.91 34.98
CA GLU A 89 28.01 18.35 34.78
C GLU A 89 27.90 18.64 33.27
N SER A 90 26.66 18.83 32.80
CA SER A 90 26.34 18.98 31.38
C SER A 90 25.00 19.69 31.22
N ASP A 91 24.88 20.48 30.16
CA ASP A 91 23.66 21.11 29.67
C ASP A 91 22.87 20.21 28.69
N SER A 92 23.40 19.04 28.33
CA SER A 92 22.72 18.09 27.43
C SER A 92 21.45 17.54 28.05
N SER A 93 20.34 17.67 27.34
CA SER A 93 19.01 17.18 27.73
C SER A 93 18.36 16.26 26.68
N SER A 94 19.11 15.92 25.64
CA SER A 94 18.66 15.01 24.58
C SER A 94 19.72 13.98 24.22
N GLY A 95 19.29 12.78 23.80
CA GLY A 95 20.19 11.74 23.33
C GLY A 95 21.12 11.14 24.38
N VAL A 96 20.82 11.28 25.66
CA VAL A 96 21.63 10.72 26.79
C VAL A 96 21.54 9.20 26.75
N LYS A 97 22.66 8.57 26.39
CA LYS A 97 22.72 7.14 26.13
C LYS A 97 22.74 6.33 27.43
N TYR A 98 21.95 5.24 27.48
CA TYR A 98 22.03 4.25 28.55
C TYR A 98 23.45 3.65 28.62
N GLY A 99 24.02 3.58 29.80
CA GLY A 99 25.37 3.07 30.04
C GLY A 99 25.42 1.92 31.05
N GLY A 100 24.27 1.26 31.29
CA GLY A 100 24.17 0.12 32.21
C GLY A 100 24.52 -1.22 31.54
N GLY A 101 24.12 -2.31 32.21
CA GLY A 101 24.24 -3.67 31.71
C GLY A 101 23.28 -3.99 30.56
N VAL A 102 23.32 -5.21 30.06
CA VAL A 102 22.39 -5.68 29.03
C VAL A 102 20.96 -5.62 29.55
N LEU A 103 20.07 -5.04 28.76
CA LEU A 103 18.64 -4.98 29.02
C LEU A 103 18.00 -6.34 28.72
N THR A 104 17.02 -6.76 29.54
CA THR A 104 16.28 -8.01 29.34
C THR A 104 15.13 -7.80 28.38
N PRO A 105 14.88 -8.70 27.40
CA PRO A 105 13.71 -8.63 26.52
C PRO A 105 12.38 -8.59 27.26
N GLY A 106 11.37 -7.92 26.68
CA GLY A 106 10.00 -7.87 27.21
C GLY A 106 9.87 -7.26 28.61
N THR A 107 10.84 -6.46 29.05
CA THR A 107 10.95 -5.99 30.43
C THR A 107 10.68 -4.49 30.52
N LYS A 108 9.84 -4.12 31.46
CA LYS A 108 9.57 -2.72 31.80
C LYS A 108 10.65 -2.16 32.69
N TYR A 109 11.15 -1.00 32.32
CA TYR A 109 12.12 -0.23 33.11
C TYR A 109 11.53 1.12 33.50
N ASN A 110 11.64 1.49 34.76
CA ASN A 110 11.34 2.83 35.24
C ASN A 110 12.62 3.66 35.18
N TRP A 111 12.49 4.93 34.82
CA TRP A 111 13.62 5.82 34.86
C TRP A 111 13.25 7.18 35.42
N GLN A 112 14.22 7.81 36.04
CA GLN A 112 14.13 9.10 36.69
C GLN A 112 15.25 9.98 36.19
N VAL A 113 14.96 11.24 35.89
CA VAL A 113 15.99 12.26 35.71
C VAL A 113 15.91 13.31 36.82
N LYS A 114 17.08 13.63 37.39
CA LYS A 114 17.31 14.80 38.25
C LYS A 114 18.06 15.84 37.44
N VAL A 115 17.57 17.06 37.43
CA VAL A 115 18.15 18.18 36.69
C VAL A 115 18.50 19.30 37.66
N TRP A 116 19.72 19.82 37.58
CA TRP A 116 20.18 21.00 38.29
C TRP A 116 20.09 22.21 37.36
N ASP A 117 19.44 23.26 37.82
CA ASP A 117 19.36 24.54 37.09
C ASP A 117 20.57 25.47 37.39
N GLU A 118 20.59 26.64 36.79
CA GLU A 118 21.62 27.70 37.00
C GLU A 118 21.74 28.20 38.43
N THR A 119 20.73 27.96 39.26
CA THR A 119 20.74 28.33 40.70
C THR A 119 21.20 27.19 41.58
N GLY A 120 21.40 25.99 41.02
CA GLY A 120 21.70 24.74 41.75
C GLY A 120 20.45 24.08 42.33
N SER A 121 19.26 24.59 42.03
CA SER A 121 18.01 23.91 42.41
C SER A 121 17.85 22.62 41.62
N VAL A 122 17.27 21.59 42.30
CA VAL A 122 17.08 20.25 41.70
C VAL A 122 15.61 20.02 41.43
N THR A 123 15.32 19.61 40.20
CA THR A 123 14.01 19.13 39.80
C THR A 123 14.11 17.67 39.36
N THR A 124 13.10 16.88 39.66
CA THR A 124 13.06 15.45 39.33
C THR A 124 11.80 15.11 38.61
N ALA A 125 11.93 14.29 37.54
CA ALA A 125 10.80 13.74 36.83
C ALA A 125 11.05 12.25 36.48
N SER A 126 10.00 11.47 36.35
CA SER A 126 10.07 10.03 36.13
C SER A 126 9.17 9.60 34.95
N SER A 127 9.61 8.58 34.25
CA SER A 127 8.85 7.90 33.19
C SER A 127 9.27 6.42 33.16
N TRP A 128 8.86 5.69 32.10
CA TRP A 128 9.22 4.30 31.94
C TRP A 128 9.41 3.99 30.42
N PHE A 129 9.99 2.84 30.12
CA PHE A 129 10.00 2.22 28.80
C PHE A 129 9.95 0.71 28.94
N GLU A 130 9.57 0.01 27.88
CA GLU A 130 9.61 -1.45 27.82
C GLU A 130 10.41 -1.91 26.62
N THR A 131 11.30 -2.88 26.81
CA THR A 131 12.06 -3.49 25.73
C THR A 131 11.17 -4.38 24.86
N GLY A 132 11.55 -4.53 23.59
CA GLY A 132 10.95 -5.48 22.65
C GLY A 132 11.54 -6.87 22.79
N LEU A 133 11.57 -7.61 21.69
CA LEU A 133 12.11 -8.96 21.64
C LEU A 133 13.65 -8.99 21.69
N MET A 134 14.31 -7.89 21.37
CA MET A 134 15.76 -7.70 21.44
C MET A 134 16.58 -8.70 20.62
N ASP A 135 15.93 -9.41 19.68
CA ASP A 135 16.56 -10.36 18.77
C ASP A 135 16.00 -10.17 17.36
N PRO A 136 16.82 -9.71 16.41
CA PRO A 136 16.35 -9.45 15.06
C PRO A 136 16.20 -10.69 14.18
N ASP A 137 16.63 -11.90 14.60
CA ASP A 137 16.43 -13.11 13.80
C ASP A 137 14.98 -13.59 13.90
N PRO A 138 14.20 -13.60 12.81
CA PRO A 138 12.81 -14.06 12.82
C PRO A 138 12.64 -15.55 13.15
N ARG A 139 13.74 -16.31 13.19
CA ARG A 139 13.76 -17.74 13.48
C ARG A 139 14.24 -18.06 14.89
N SER A 140 14.57 -17.03 15.67
CA SER A 140 15.08 -17.19 17.02
C SER A 140 13.98 -17.63 18.00
N ASP A 141 14.42 -18.08 19.17
CA ASP A 141 13.53 -18.46 20.27
C ASP A 141 12.72 -17.27 20.82
N ALA A 142 13.08 -16.02 20.49
CA ALA A 142 12.33 -14.83 20.88
C ALA A 142 10.89 -14.81 20.33
N TRP A 143 10.62 -15.53 19.24
CA TRP A 143 9.29 -15.69 18.65
C TRP A 143 8.55 -16.95 19.16
N HIS A 144 9.10 -17.70 20.10
CA HIS A 144 8.50 -18.89 20.71
C HIS A 144 7.96 -19.91 19.68
N GLY A 145 8.61 -20.03 18.55
CA GLY A 145 8.20 -20.92 17.45
C GLY A 145 6.98 -20.45 16.66
N ALA A 146 6.61 -19.18 16.74
CA ALA A 146 5.58 -18.59 15.88
C ALA A 146 5.92 -18.80 14.40
N GLN A 147 4.91 -19.09 13.60
CA GLN A 147 5.03 -19.35 12.17
C GLN A 147 4.32 -18.28 11.36
N TRP A 148 4.85 -17.96 10.17
CA TRP A 148 4.14 -17.15 9.19
C TRP A 148 2.96 -17.94 8.63
N ILE A 149 1.74 -17.52 8.90
CA ILE A 149 0.53 -18.21 8.49
C ILE A 149 -0.32 -17.36 7.54
N GLY A 150 -0.92 -17.99 6.54
CA GLY A 150 -1.75 -17.33 5.54
C GLY A 150 -2.51 -18.32 4.65
N GLY A 151 -2.93 -17.86 3.48
CA GLY A 151 -3.56 -18.70 2.46
C GLY A 151 -2.56 -19.34 1.49
N GLY A 152 -2.97 -20.44 0.85
CA GLY A 152 -2.26 -21.08 -0.26
C GLY A 152 -2.63 -20.47 -1.63
N ASP A 153 -2.30 -21.20 -2.70
CA ASP A 153 -2.57 -20.74 -4.08
C ASP A 153 -4.07 -20.58 -4.38
N GLU A 154 -4.90 -21.42 -3.76
CA GLU A 154 -6.36 -21.34 -3.93
C GLU A 154 -6.99 -20.13 -3.21
N GLU A 155 -6.31 -19.58 -2.21
CA GLU A 155 -6.75 -18.46 -1.40
C GLU A 155 -6.16 -17.12 -1.86
N LEU A 156 -5.43 -17.06 -2.97
CA LEU A 156 -4.90 -15.81 -3.52
C LEU A 156 -6.04 -14.82 -3.80
N VAL A 157 -5.82 -13.59 -3.37
CA VAL A 157 -6.69 -12.46 -3.73
C VAL A 157 -6.17 -11.89 -5.05
N LEU A 158 -6.80 -12.28 -6.15
CA LEU A 158 -6.45 -11.83 -7.49
C LEU A 158 -7.51 -10.84 -7.97
N TYR A 159 -7.12 -9.59 -8.08
CA TYR A 159 -7.96 -8.55 -8.65
C TYR A 159 -7.31 -8.02 -9.92
N SER A 160 -7.30 -8.84 -10.96
CA SER A 160 -6.65 -8.57 -12.24
C SER A 160 -7.25 -7.41 -13.02
N HIS A 161 -8.42 -6.93 -12.66
CA HIS A 161 -9.09 -5.79 -13.27
C HIS A 161 -8.21 -4.55 -13.45
N TYR A 162 -7.27 -4.33 -12.51
CA TYR A 162 -6.55 -3.06 -12.39
C TYR A 162 -5.13 -3.10 -12.91
N LEU A 163 -4.76 -4.16 -13.59
CA LEU A 163 -3.40 -4.32 -14.14
C LEU A 163 -3.31 -3.70 -15.53
N SER A 164 -2.57 -2.59 -15.65
CA SER A 164 -2.40 -1.82 -16.89
C SER A 164 -1.08 -2.10 -17.62
N VAL A 165 -0.14 -2.78 -16.95
CA VAL A 165 1.17 -3.16 -17.48
C VAL A 165 1.40 -4.63 -17.17
N PHE A 166 1.35 -5.48 -18.21
CA PHE A 166 1.40 -6.93 -18.02
C PHE A 166 1.95 -7.65 -19.24
N LYS A 167 2.34 -8.91 -19.04
CA LYS A 167 2.48 -9.89 -20.13
C LYS A 167 1.40 -10.94 -20.01
N MET A 168 0.84 -11.32 -21.14
CA MET A 168 -0.22 -12.34 -21.21
C MET A 168 0.21 -13.43 -22.18
N VAL A 169 -0.06 -14.67 -21.82
CA VAL A 169 0.15 -15.84 -22.67
C VAL A 169 -1.13 -16.65 -22.68
N TYR A 170 -1.56 -17.08 -23.84
CA TYR A 170 -2.64 -18.04 -24.00
C TYR A 170 -2.42 -18.88 -25.28
N SER A 171 -2.92 -20.09 -25.29
CA SER A 171 -2.92 -20.96 -26.46
C SER A 171 -4.33 -21.12 -26.99
N LEU A 172 -4.45 -21.13 -28.31
CA LEU A 172 -5.69 -21.29 -29.07
C LEU A 172 -5.54 -22.40 -30.08
N GLN A 173 -6.53 -23.29 -30.15
CA GLN A 173 -6.68 -24.31 -31.20
C GLN A 173 -8.10 -24.25 -31.78
N LEU A 174 -8.21 -24.06 -33.08
CA LEU A 174 -9.48 -24.14 -33.78
C LEU A 174 -9.90 -25.60 -34.00
N ASP A 175 -11.19 -25.87 -33.94
CA ASP A 175 -11.73 -27.24 -34.05
C ASP A 175 -11.80 -27.68 -35.54
N GLU A 176 -10.92 -28.55 -35.96
CA GLU A 176 -10.84 -29.08 -37.31
C GLU A 176 -12.10 -29.87 -37.72
N PRO A 177 -12.68 -30.78 -36.87
CA PRO A 177 -13.90 -31.50 -37.20
C PRO A 177 -15.10 -30.60 -37.50
N SER A 178 -15.14 -29.38 -36.96
CA SER A 178 -16.18 -28.38 -37.23
C SER A 178 -15.80 -27.41 -38.34
N GLU A 179 -14.63 -27.59 -38.97
CA GLU A 179 -14.10 -26.67 -39.99
C GLU A 179 -14.10 -25.22 -39.52
N SER A 180 -13.81 -25.01 -38.20
CA SER A 180 -13.83 -23.70 -37.59
C SER A 180 -12.72 -22.83 -38.15
N THR A 181 -13.05 -21.58 -38.46
CA THR A 181 -12.12 -20.64 -39.10
C THR A 181 -11.72 -19.46 -38.23
N ALA A 182 -12.43 -19.19 -37.13
CA ALA A 182 -12.10 -18.06 -36.24
C ALA A 182 -12.54 -18.29 -34.81
N ALA A 183 -11.73 -17.77 -33.86
CA ALA A 183 -12.09 -17.66 -32.47
C ALA A 183 -11.24 -16.57 -31.79
N SER A 184 -11.70 -16.05 -30.67
CA SER A 184 -11.03 -14.94 -29.98
C SER A 184 -10.83 -15.15 -28.48
N PHE A 185 -9.67 -14.71 -28.02
CA PHE A 185 -9.42 -14.43 -26.61
C PHE A 185 -9.95 -13.02 -26.28
N VAL A 186 -10.57 -12.87 -25.13
CA VAL A 186 -11.18 -11.62 -24.64
C VAL A 186 -10.52 -11.17 -23.36
N PHE A 187 -10.30 -9.87 -23.20
CA PHE A 187 -9.84 -9.25 -21.95
C PHE A 187 -10.33 -7.80 -21.87
N GLY A 188 -10.07 -7.14 -20.76
CA GLY A 188 -10.52 -5.75 -20.55
C GLY A 188 -12.02 -5.63 -20.33
N ALA A 189 -12.74 -6.72 -20.14
CA ALA A 189 -14.17 -6.69 -19.92
C ALA A 189 -14.49 -6.16 -18.51
N ASN A 190 -15.60 -5.42 -18.40
CA ASN A 190 -16.10 -4.92 -17.11
C ASN A 190 -15.12 -4.00 -16.36
N ASP A 191 -14.28 -3.23 -17.05
CA ASP A 191 -13.48 -2.18 -16.40
C ASP A 191 -14.42 -1.17 -15.75
N ARG A 192 -14.32 -1.05 -14.42
CA ARG A 192 -15.20 -0.22 -13.59
C ARG A 192 -15.21 1.25 -13.98
N ARG A 193 -14.16 1.78 -14.59
CA ARG A 193 -14.12 3.16 -15.09
C ARG A 193 -15.02 3.39 -16.29
N LEU A 194 -15.28 2.33 -17.05
CA LEU A 194 -16.16 2.37 -18.23
C LEU A 194 -17.59 1.98 -17.90
N MET A 195 -17.81 1.25 -16.81
CA MET A 195 -19.14 0.78 -16.40
C MET A 195 -20.02 1.86 -15.75
N ASP A 196 -19.45 3.01 -15.41
CA ASP A 196 -20.23 4.14 -14.92
C ASP A 196 -20.58 5.09 -16.05
N LYS A 197 -21.78 4.95 -16.59
CA LYS A 197 -22.29 5.77 -17.72
C LYS A 197 -22.29 7.27 -17.42
N ASP A 198 -22.42 7.65 -16.15
CA ASP A 198 -22.49 9.06 -15.76
C ASP A 198 -21.09 9.69 -15.66
N LYS A 199 -20.06 8.86 -15.65
CA LYS A 199 -18.64 9.24 -15.58
C LYS A 199 -17.82 8.78 -16.75
N ASN A 200 -18.44 8.28 -17.77
CA ASN A 200 -17.77 7.82 -18.96
C ASN A 200 -17.07 8.99 -19.65
N ILE A 201 -15.75 9.03 -19.54
CA ILE A 201 -14.89 10.09 -20.09
C ILE A 201 -15.10 10.25 -21.59
N GLN A 202 -15.50 9.17 -22.30
CA GLN A 202 -15.77 9.16 -23.74
C GLN A 202 -17.25 9.28 -24.10
N GLY A 203 -18.14 9.42 -23.11
CA GLY A 203 -19.57 9.49 -23.36
C GLY A 203 -20.22 8.19 -23.83
N VAL A 204 -19.57 7.06 -23.60
CA VAL A 204 -20.10 5.73 -23.92
C VAL A 204 -20.78 5.15 -22.69
N GLY A 205 -22.07 4.87 -22.78
CA GLY A 205 -22.80 4.15 -21.72
C GLY A 205 -22.42 2.68 -21.73
N VAL A 206 -22.00 2.15 -20.59
CA VAL A 206 -21.48 0.78 -20.51
C VAL A 206 -22.23 -0.02 -19.46
N GLN A 207 -22.71 -1.17 -19.83
CA GLN A 207 -23.25 -2.19 -18.94
C GLN A 207 -22.27 -3.36 -18.86
N LYS A 208 -22.58 -4.31 -17.98
CA LYS A 208 -21.79 -5.54 -17.87
C LYS A 208 -21.67 -6.23 -19.25
N ASP A 209 -20.45 -6.64 -19.60
CA ASP A 209 -20.10 -7.35 -20.83
C ASP A 209 -20.30 -6.55 -22.14
N GLU A 210 -20.47 -5.24 -22.07
CA GLU A 210 -20.59 -4.38 -23.26
C GLU A 210 -19.27 -3.76 -23.71
N SER A 211 -18.24 -3.71 -22.85
CA SER A 211 -16.91 -3.23 -23.20
C SER A 211 -15.85 -4.29 -22.99
N TYR A 212 -15.03 -4.52 -24.02
CA TYR A 212 -13.94 -5.49 -23.98
C TYR A 212 -13.00 -5.34 -25.19
N ILE A 213 -11.83 -5.97 -25.10
CA ILE A 213 -10.90 -6.18 -26.20
C ILE A 213 -11.00 -7.63 -26.65
N ARG A 214 -10.96 -7.86 -27.96
CA ARG A 214 -11.00 -9.20 -28.54
C ARG A 214 -9.84 -9.37 -29.51
N PHE A 215 -9.02 -10.38 -29.26
CA PHE A 215 -7.91 -10.81 -30.11
C PHE A 215 -8.33 -12.08 -30.87
N GLU A 216 -8.55 -11.96 -32.18
CA GLU A 216 -9.08 -13.04 -33.01
C GLU A 216 -8.00 -13.63 -33.91
N LEU A 217 -7.90 -14.93 -33.91
CA LEU A 217 -7.27 -15.69 -34.98
C LEU A 217 -8.32 -16.01 -36.07
N ASP A 218 -8.07 -15.58 -37.30
CA ASP A 218 -8.91 -15.87 -38.46
C ASP A 218 -8.10 -16.58 -39.55
N ILE A 219 -8.45 -17.82 -39.85
CA ILE A 219 -7.85 -18.65 -40.89
C ILE A 219 -8.73 -18.81 -42.14
N THR A 220 -9.81 -18.05 -42.28
CA THR A 220 -10.79 -18.18 -43.37
C THR A 220 -10.13 -18.16 -44.73
N LYS A 221 -9.06 -17.37 -44.93
CA LYS A 221 -8.36 -17.25 -46.21
C LYS A 221 -7.22 -18.21 -46.42
N VAL A 222 -6.84 -19.00 -45.42
CA VAL A 222 -5.69 -19.92 -45.48
C VAL A 222 -6.04 -21.07 -46.45
N ASN A 223 -5.38 -21.09 -47.63
CA ASN A 223 -5.66 -22.04 -48.71
C ASN A 223 -4.39 -22.52 -49.44
N GLY A 224 -3.23 -22.31 -48.85
CA GLY A 224 -1.93 -22.70 -49.41
C GLY A 224 -1.44 -21.85 -50.59
N LYS A 225 -2.13 -20.76 -50.95
CA LYS A 225 -1.68 -19.76 -51.95
C LYS A 225 -0.98 -18.59 -51.27
N GLU A 226 -0.18 -17.88 -52.06
CA GLU A 226 0.65 -16.76 -51.59
C GLU A 226 -0.19 -15.61 -50.99
N ASP A 227 -1.42 -15.41 -51.46
CA ASP A 227 -2.37 -14.38 -50.98
C ASP A 227 -3.36 -14.91 -49.92
N GLY A 228 -3.27 -16.20 -49.57
CA GLY A 228 -4.13 -16.87 -48.58
C GLY A 228 -3.55 -16.88 -47.17
N LEU A 229 -3.34 -15.72 -46.53
CA LEU A 229 -2.77 -15.60 -45.23
C LEU A 229 -3.84 -15.64 -44.12
N ALA A 230 -3.45 -16.19 -42.96
CA ALA A 230 -4.22 -16.03 -41.73
C ALA A 230 -4.14 -14.57 -41.23
N LYS A 231 -5.13 -14.16 -40.48
CA LYS A 231 -5.18 -12.82 -39.90
C LYS A 231 -5.23 -12.86 -38.36
N PHE A 232 -4.59 -11.88 -37.79
CA PHE A 232 -4.78 -11.48 -36.40
C PHE A 232 -5.60 -10.20 -36.39
N ASN A 233 -6.86 -10.32 -35.98
CA ASN A 233 -7.79 -9.21 -35.91
C ASN A 233 -7.92 -8.72 -34.46
N VAL A 234 -7.91 -7.41 -34.30
CA VAL A 234 -8.04 -6.74 -32.99
C VAL A 234 -9.34 -5.95 -32.99
N TYR A 235 -10.23 -6.27 -32.08
CA TYR A 235 -11.48 -5.54 -31.87
C TYR A 235 -11.42 -4.80 -30.55
N ARG A 236 -11.87 -3.56 -30.55
CA ARG A 236 -12.16 -2.77 -29.36
C ARG A 236 -13.67 -2.51 -29.38
N VAL A 237 -14.34 -2.90 -28.32
CA VAL A 237 -15.80 -2.86 -28.23
C VAL A 237 -16.20 -2.04 -27.01
N GLY A 238 -17.07 -1.06 -27.18
CA GLY A 238 -17.71 -0.29 -26.13
C GLY A 238 -16.80 0.70 -25.37
N TYR A 239 -15.61 1.01 -25.86
CA TYR A 239 -14.71 2.02 -25.28
C TYR A 239 -14.92 3.41 -25.91
N THR A 240 -15.31 3.46 -27.17
CA THR A 240 -15.68 4.70 -27.86
C THR A 240 -16.95 4.46 -28.69
N PRO A 241 -17.67 5.52 -29.12
CA PRO A 241 -18.85 5.37 -29.96
C PRO A 241 -18.58 4.68 -31.30
N ASP A 242 -17.36 4.75 -31.80
CA ASP A 242 -16.94 4.18 -33.08
C ASP A 242 -16.48 2.73 -32.97
N ASP A 243 -16.37 2.19 -31.77
CA ASP A 243 -15.93 0.82 -31.52
C ASP A 243 -17.01 -0.20 -31.89
N SER A 244 -16.60 -1.32 -32.49
CA SER A 244 -17.51 -2.31 -33.00
C SER A 244 -17.03 -3.74 -32.76
N ASN A 245 -17.99 -4.65 -32.55
CA ASN A 245 -17.71 -6.09 -32.54
C ASN A 245 -17.71 -6.71 -33.95
N ALA A 246 -18.13 -5.96 -35.00
CA ALA A 246 -18.20 -6.40 -36.38
C ALA A 246 -16.94 -6.05 -37.19
N GLU A 247 -16.34 -4.90 -36.92
CA GLU A 247 -15.20 -4.40 -37.69
C GLU A 247 -13.97 -4.28 -36.76
N PRO A 248 -12.84 -4.88 -37.10
CA PRO A 248 -11.64 -4.80 -36.28
C PRO A 248 -11.00 -3.40 -36.36
N VAL A 249 -10.51 -2.86 -35.25
CA VAL A 249 -9.73 -1.61 -35.23
C VAL A 249 -8.34 -1.80 -35.81
N ARG A 250 -7.83 -3.05 -35.83
CA ARG A 250 -6.57 -3.45 -36.51
C ARG A 250 -6.71 -4.85 -37.07
N SER A 251 -6.01 -5.12 -38.17
CA SER A 251 -5.93 -6.43 -38.80
C SER A 251 -4.52 -6.61 -39.36
N TYR A 252 -3.86 -7.68 -38.96
CA TYR A 252 -2.49 -8.01 -39.35
C TYR A 252 -2.46 -9.36 -40.09
N ASP A 253 -1.67 -9.44 -41.18
CA ASP A 253 -1.42 -10.71 -41.85
C ASP A 253 -0.39 -11.52 -41.03
N ILE A 254 -0.72 -12.79 -40.75
CA ILE A 254 0.19 -13.70 -40.08
C ILE A 254 1.07 -14.34 -41.18
N PRO A 255 2.43 -14.26 -41.05
CA PRO A 255 3.32 -14.89 -42.03
C PRO A 255 3.06 -16.37 -42.19
N SER A 256 3.07 -16.86 -43.43
CA SER A 256 2.87 -18.30 -43.73
C SER A 256 3.95 -19.21 -43.15
N SER A 257 5.08 -18.64 -42.74
CA SER A 257 6.12 -19.35 -41.99
C SER A 257 5.68 -19.73 -40.58
N LEU A 258 4.75 -18.98 -40.00
CA LEU A 258 4.20 -19.21 -38.66
C LEU A 258 2.89 -20.01 -38.74
N LEU A 259 1.96 -19.59 -39.61
CA LEU A 259 0.66 -20.23 -39.74
C LEU A 259 0.29 -20.41 -41.24
N ASN A 260 -0.01 -21.66 -41.62
CA ASN A 260 -0.29 -22.03 -42.99
C ASN A 260 -1.27 -23.22 -43.04
N GLU A 261 -1.54 -23.73 -44.25
CA GLU A 261 -2.50 -24.84 -44.51
C GLU A 261 -2.20 -26.12 -43.69
N THR A 262 -0.94 -26.37 -43.35
CA THR A 262 -0.54 -27.63 -42.68
C THR A 262 -0.70 -27.59 -41.16
N ASN A 263 -0.63 -26.41 -40.54
CA ASN A 263 -0.69 -26.27 -39.10
C ASN A 263 -1.86 -25.41 -38.58
N LYS A 264 -2.74 -24.91 -39.46
CA LYS A 264 -3.84 -24.01 -39.10
C LYS A 264 -4.83 -24.53 -38.04
N TYR A 265 -4.86 -25.84 -37.81
CA TYR A 265 -5.65 -26.50 -36.78
C TYR A 265 -4.80 -27.03 -35.60
N GLU A 266 -3.49 -26.78 -35.62
CA GLU A 266 -2.63 -27.06 -34.48
C GLU A 266 -2.85 -26.03 -33.38
N LYS A 267 -2.31 -26.31 -32.20
CA LYS A 267 -2.33 -25.38 -31.07
C LYS A 267 -1.31 -24.26 -31.32
N HIS A 268 -1.75 -23.01 -31.33
CA HIS A 268 -0.94 -21.83 -31.48
C HIS A 268 -0.90 -21.02 -30.18
N THR A 269 0.28 -20.54 -29.76
CA THR A 269 0.49 -19.80 -28.52
C THR A 269 0.75 -18.33 -28.80
N PHE A 270 -0.11 -17.48 -28.27
CA PHE A 270 0.00 -16.03 -28.34
C PHE A 270 0.77 -15.50 -27.11
N HIS A 271 1.75 -14.64 -27.35
CA HIS A 271 2.49 -13.90 -26.34
C HIS A 271 2.21 -12.41 -26.52
N VAL A 272 1.64 -11.79 -25.52
CA VAL A 272 1.21 -10.38 -25.53
C VAL A 272 2.00 -9.60 -24.50
N SER A 273 2.53 -8.44 -24.89
CA SER A 273 3.09 -7.44 -23.97
C SER A 273 2.19 -6.21 -23.99
N ALA A 274 1.76 -5.74 -22.84
CA ALA A 274 0.91 -4.57 -22.67
C ALA A 274 1.58 -3.54 -21.75
N VAL A 275 1.66 -2.29 -22.22
CA VAL A 275 2.19 -1.15 -21.46
C VAL A 275 1.29 0.06 -21.69
N PHE A 276 0.43 0.38 -20.72
CA PHE A 276 -0.46 1.54 -20.75
C PHE A 276 -1.22 1.73 -22.07
N GLY A 277 -1.85 0.65 -22.54
CA GLY A 277 -2.65 0.66 -23.78
C GLY A 277 -1.85 0.44 -25.06
N LEU A 278 -0.52 0.27 -24.99
CA LEU A 278 0.33 -0.16 -26.09
C LEU A 278 0.52 -1.67 -26.05
N PHE A 279 0.37 -2.34 -27.19
CA PHE A 279 0.40 -3.80 -27.30
C PHE A 279 1.37 -4.29 -28.36
N GLU A 280 2.12 -5.33 -28.01
CA GLU A 280 2.87 -6.15 -28.96
C GLU A 280 2.38 -7.60 -28.89
N VAL A 281 2.21 -8.24 -30.01
CA VAL A 281 1.72 -9.64 -30.09
C VAL A 281 2.67 -10.48 -30.93
N PHE A 282 2.98 -11.66 -30.40
CA PHE A 282 3.83 -12.65 -31.01
C PHE A 282 3.11 -14.00 -31.06
N LEU A 283 3.40 -14.82 -32.07
CA LEU A 283 2.81 -16.13 -32.27
C LEU A 283 3.91 -17.22 -32.22
N ASP A 284 3.68 -18.27 -31.42
CA ASP A 284 4.54 -19.46 -31.27
C ASP A 284 6.01 -19.16 -30.92
N GLY A 285 6.25 -18.02 -30.28
CA GLY A 285 7.58 -17.59 -29.86
C GLY A 285 7.59 -16.13 -29.47
N THR A 286 8.76 -15.62 -29.04
CA THR A 286 8.93 -14.23 -28.55
C THR A 286 10.02 -13.47 -29.29
N SER A 287 10.73 -14.10 -30.24
CA SER A 287 11.71 -13.42 -31.09
C SER A 287 11.05 -12.56 -32.17
N GLY A 288 11.82 -11.65 -32.78
CA GLY A 288 11.28 -10.71 -33.77
C GLY A 288 10.61 -11.39 -35.00
N GLU A 289 11.04 -12.60 -35.37
CA GLU A 289 10.42 -13.38 -36.44
C GLU A 289 9.01 -13.91 -36.12
N HIS A 290 8.68 -13.97 -34.83
CA HIS A 290 7.36 -14.39 -34.33
C HIS A 290 6.40 -13.22 -34.12
N LYS A 291 6.85 -11.96 -34.31
CA LYS A 291 5.99 -10.78 -34.15
C LYS A 291 4.99 -10.69 -35.25
N ILE A 292 3.70 -10.66 -34.89
CA ILE A 292 2.56 -10.60 -35.83
C ILE A 292 1.85 -9.25 -35.80
N SER A 293 2.27 -8.32 -34.97
CA SER A 293 1.70 -6.97 -34.89
C SER A 293 2.73 -5.91 -35.29
N ASP A 294 2.26 -4.86 -35.95
CA ASP A 294 3.09 -3.68 -36.25
C ASP A 294 3.10 -2.68 -35.08
N ASN A 295 4.01 -1.73 -35.18
CA ASN A 295 4.06 -0.59 -34.27
C ASN A 295 3.31 0.60 -34.89
N ASP A 296 2.55 1.34 -34.06
CA ASP A 296 1.92 2.58 -34.51
C ASP A 296 2.99 3.67 -34.77
N ASP A 297 2.85 4.38 -35.90
CA ASP A 297 3.77 5.47 -36.26
C ASP A 297 3.67 6.68 -35.32
N ASP A 298 2.57 6.80 -34.58
CA ASP A 298 2.23 7.89 -33.69
C ASP A 298 2.71 7.70 -32.23
N SER A 299 3.51 6.67 -31.94
CA SER A 299 4.06 6.47 -30.59
C SER A 299 4.98 7.63 -30.22
N PRO A 300 4.74 8.35 -29.10
CA PRO A 300 5.53 9.53 -28.76
C PRO A 300 6.99 9.18 -28.42
N PRO A 301 7.96 10.01 -28.79
CA PRO A 301 9.33 9.92 -28.28
C PRO A 301 9.35 10.14 -26.74
N PRO A 302 10.30 9.55 -25.97
CA PRO A 302 11.54 8.90 -26.41
C PRO A 302 11.46 7.38 -26.53
N ARG A 303 10.30 6.77 -26.28
CA ARG A 303 10.17 5.31 -26.17
C ARG A 303 10.09 4.59 -27.50
N GLY A 304 10.06 5.34 -28.62
CA GLY A 304 10.02 4.75 -29.96
C GLY A 304 8.66 4.08 -30.26
N LYS A 305 8.57 3.49 -31.44
CA LYS A 305 7.41 2.74 -31.91
C LYS A 305 7.35 1.38 -31.20
N ILE A 306 6.66 1.31 -30.06
CA ILE A 306 6.49 0.07 -29.29
C ILE A 306 5.04 -0.34 -29.37
N GLY A 307 4.70 -1.24 -30.30
CA GLY A 307 3.38 -1.82 -30.41
C GLY A 307 2.31 -0.90 -31.01
N PHE A 308 1.09 -1.41 -31.06
CA PHE A 308 -0.09 -0.67 -31.51
C PHE A 308 -0.93 -0.17 -30.32
N ASN A 309 -1.58 0.98 -30.51
CA ASN A 309 -2.30 1.66 -29.46
C ASN A 309 -3.79 1.23 -29.42
N LEU A 310 -4.25 0.77 -28.25
CA LEU A 310 -5.66 0.50 -27.97
C LEU A 310 -6.28 1.47 -26.96
N ASN A 311 -5.50 2.41 -26.42
CA ASN A 311 -6.01 3.38 -25.46
C ASN A 311 -7.05 4.30 -26.14
N PRO A 312 -8.32 4.31 -25.70
CA PRO A 312 -9.36 5.11 -26.31
C PRO A 312 -9.25 6.59 -26.00
N VAL A 313 -8.52 6.96 -24.94
CA VAL A 313 -8.45 8.33 -24.41
C VAL A 313 -7.23 9.10 -24.95
N GLY A 314 -6.19 8.40 -25.37
CA GLY A 314 -4.95 9.05 -25.77
C GLY A 314 -4.12 8.25 -26.75
N LYS A 315 -2.87 8.72 -26.95
CA LYS A 315 -1.91 8.12 -27.90
C LYS A 315 -1.07 6.99 -27.28
N GLY A 316 -1.58 6.28 -26.30
CA GLY A 316 -0.84 5.29 -25.52
C GLY A 316 0.22 5.94 -24.60
N ASN A 317 0.44 5.36 -23.43
CA ASN A 317 1.31 5.94 -22.40
C ASN A 317 0.85 7.31 -21.88
N ASP A 318 -0.38 7.71 -22.15
CA ASP A 318 -1.03 8.84 -21.50
C ASP A 318 -1.52 8.42 -20.09
N TYR A 319 -1.87 9.39 -19.27
CA TYR A 319 -2.10 9.19 -17.84
C TYR A 319 -3.27 8.25 -17.51
N ILE A 320 -4.26 8.10 -18.38
CA ILE A 320 -5.31 7.10 -18.21
C ILE A 320 -4.95 5.83 -18.96
N SER A 321 -4.73 4.76 -18.21
CA SER A 321 -4.24 3.49 -18.75
C SER A 321 -5.39 2.58 -19.11
N PHE A 322 -5.80 2.60 -20.35
CA PHE A 322 -6.77 1.68 -20.96
C PHE A 322 -6.14 0.88 -22.12
N PRO A 323 -6.60 -0.34 -22.38
CA PRO A 323 -7.36 -1.19 -21.48
C PRO A 323 -6.50 -1.78 -20.37
N MET A 324 -7.10 -2.06 -19.21
CA MET A 324 -6.54 -2.94 -18.20
C MET A 324 -6.84 -4.39 -18.53
N ILE A 325 -6.19 -5.35 -17.84
CA ILE A 325 -6.51 -6.76 -18.03
C ILE A 325 -7.98 -7.05 -17.73
N ALA A 326 -8.54 -6.50 -16.65
CA ALA A 326 -9.93 -6.66 -16.21
C ALA A 326 -10.41 -8.13 -16.35
N ASP A 327 -11.69 -8.36 -16.62
CA ASP A 327 -12.19 -9.71 -16.79
C ASP A 327 -11.70 -10.29 -18.12
N ILE A 328 -11.35 -11.57 -18.11
CA ILE A 328 -10.93 -12.32 -19.30
C ILE A 328 -12.02 -13.28 -19.78
N GLY A 329 -11.94 -13.69 -21.03
CA GLY A 329 -12.94 -14.60 -21.57
C GLY A 329 -12.63 -15.10 -22.97
N PHE A 330 -13.66 -15.70 -23.58
CA PHE A 330 -13.57 -16.29 -24.90
C PHE A 330 -14.77 -15.93 -25.73
N TYR A 331 -14.56 -15.83 -27.07
CA TYR A 331 -15.62 -15.58 -28.02
C TYR A 331 -15.48 -16.57 -29.20
N ALA A 332 -16.60 -17.19 -29.61
CA ALA A 332 -16.72 -17.96 -30.82
C ALA A 332 -17.92 -17.44 -31.63
N GLY A 333 -17.71 -17.13 -32.92
CA GLY A 333 -18.77 -16.76 -33.85
C GLY A 333 -19.75 -17.91 -34.11
N ALA A 334 -20.89 -17.63 -34.78
CA ALA A 334 -21.86 -18.66 -35.09
C ALA A 334 -21.20 -19.83 -35.83
N HIS A 335 -21.49 -21.07 -35.40
CA HIS A 335 -20.94 -22.33 -35.91
C HIS A 335 -19.42 -22.51 -35.77
N GLN A 336 -18.71 -21.59 -35.11
CA GLN A 336 -17.30 -21.71 -34.82
C GLN A 336 -17.10 -22.51 -33.51
N LYS A 337 -15.95 -23.18 -33.37
CA LYS A 337 -15.57 -23.90 -32.14
C LYS A 337 -14.08 -23.86 -31.97
N ALA A 338 -13.64 -23.63 -30.71
CA ALA A 338 -12.22 -23.56 -30.37
C ALA A 338 -11.93 -24.04 -28.94
N GLN A 339 -10.67 -24.35 -28.72
CA GLN A 339 -10.14 -24.64 -27.40
C GLN A 339 -9.07 -23.63 -27.02
N PHE A 340 -9.15 -23.11 -25.80
CA PHE A 340 -8.16 -22.24 -25.19
C PHE A 340 -7.46 -22.98 -24.03
N SER A 341 -6.17 -22.72 -23.85
CA SER A 341 -5.37 -23.33 -22.79
C SER A 341 -4.17 -22.43 -22.42
N GLU A 342 -3.44 -22.83 -21.38
CA GLU A 342 -2.19 -22.18 -20.99
C GLU A 342 -2.33 -20.66 -20.71
N VAL A 343 -3.48 -20.23 -20.15
CA VAL A 343 -3.74 -18.82 -19.88
C VAL A 343 -2.91 -18.38 -18.68
N GLN A 344 -2.07 -17.38 -18.88
CA GLN A 344 -1.19 -16.83 -17.85
C GLN A 344 -1.10 -15.32 -17.97
N ILE A 345 -1.16 -14.61 -16.84
CA ILE A 345 -0.82 -13.20 -16.73
C ILE A 345 0.48 -13.12 -15.93
N ARG A 346 1.47 -12.40 -16.44
CA ARG A 346 2.81 -12.32 -15.87
C ARG A 346 3.22 -10.90 -15.62
N ASN A 347 4.11 -10.72 -14.65
CA ASN A 347 4.75 -9.44 -14.39
C ASN A 347 5.51 -8.99 -15.65
N TYR A 348 5.38 -7.72 -16.01
CA TYR A 348 5.98 -7.18 -17.22
C TYR A 348 7.52 -7.17 -17.17
N ARG A 349 8.11 -6.68 -16.07
CA ARG A 349 9.57 -6.58 -15.89
C ARG A 349 10.21 -7.92 -15.51
N ALA A 350 9.48 -8.74 -14.79
CA ALA A 350 9.93 -10.06 -14.35
C ALA A 350 8.98 -11.15 -14.84
N PRO A 351 9.03 -11.55 -16.12
CA PRO A 351 8.08 -12.48 -16.71
C PRO A 351 8.12 -13.90 -16.13
N SER A 352 9.15 -14.24 -15.39
CA SER A 352 9.19 -15.48 -14.59
C SER A 352 8.21 -15.44 -13.42
N ASN A 353 7.84 -14.24 -12.95
CA ASN A 353 6.83 -14.06 -11.91
C ASN A 353 5.43 -14.10 -12.55
N VAL A 354 4.75 -15.23 -12.38
CA VAL A 354 3.40 -15.47 -12.88
C VAL A 354 2.44 -14.91 -11.85
N LEU A 355 1.69 -13.88 -12.23
CA LEU A 355 0.70 -13.20 -11.39
C LEU A 355 -0.61 -13.99 -11.35
N PHE A 356 -0.93 -14.63 -12.45
CA PHE A 356 -2.11 -15.44 -12.62
C PHE A 356 -1.80 -16.57 -13.60
N LYS A 357 -2.16 -17.79 -13.22
CA LYS A 357 -1.97 -18.98 -14.05
C LYS A 357 -3.20 -19.87 -13.96
N GLU A 358 -3.65 -20.33 -15.08
CA GLU A 358 -4.68 -21.35 -15.15
C GLU A 358 -4.03 -22.73 -15.22
N ASP A 359 -4.07 -23.46 -14.13
CA ASP A 359 -3.69 -24.85 -14.08
C ASP A 359 -4.88 -25.68 -14.47
N MET A 360 -4.84 -26.20 -15.70
CA MET A 360 -5.90 -27.07 -16.20
C MET A 360 -5.98 -28.34 -15.33
N PRO A 361 -7.16 -28.66 -14.81
CA PRO A 361 -7.31 -29.79 -13.90
C PRO A 361 -7.02 -31.11 -14.59
N VAL A 362 -6.27 -31.96 -13.92
CA VAL A 362 -6.01 -33.33 -14.34
C VAL A 362 -7.20 -34.22 -13.99
N ASP A 363 -8.01 -33.79 -13.01
CA ASP A 363 -9.22 -34.48 -12.56
C ASP A 363 -10.36 -33.47 -12.31
N THR A 364 -11.35 -33.80 -11.52
CA THR A 364 -12.53 -32.98 -11.24
C THR A 364 -12.33 -31.92 -10.16
N SER A 365 -11.14 -31.78 -9.59
CA SER A 365 -10.82 -30.66 -8.67
C SER A 365 -10.37 -29.46 -9.50
N TYR A 366 -11.10 -28.37 -9.39
CA TYR A 366 -10.87 -27.17 -10.19
C TYR A 366 -10.28 -26.07 -9.32
N SER A 367 -9.17 -25.52 -9.76
CA SER A 367 -8.55 -24.33 -9.20
C SER A 367 -8.43 -23.24 -10.26
N GLY A 368 -8.05 -22.04 -9.87
CA GLY A 368 -7.79 -20.97 -10.82
C GLY A 368 -9.06 -20.24 -11.30
N ILE A 369 -8.91 -19.48 -12.37
CA ILE A 369 -9.96 -18.63 -12.96
C ILE A 369 -11.19 -19.42 -13.41
N TYR A 370 -10.99 -20.68 -13.75
CA TYR A 370 -12.03 -21.58 -14.20
C TYR A 370 -13.26 -21.60 -13.28
N GLN A 371 -13.05 -21.45 -11.97
CA GLN A 371 -14.14 -21.39 -10.99
C GLN A 371 -15.03 -20.13 -11.14
N SER A 372 -14.55 -19.12 -11.82
CA SER A 372 -15.26 -17.88 -12.07
C SER A 372 -16.04 -17.87 -13.39
N PHE A 373 -15.88 -18.89 -14.25
CA PHE A 373 -16.66 -19.02 -15.45
C PHE A 373 -18.06 -19.59 -15.17
N ASN A 374 -19.03 -19.16 -15.97
CA ASN A 374 -20.34 -19.77 -15.98
C ASN A 374 -20.29 -21.13 -16.71
N ILE A 375 -20.04 -22.20 -15.97
CA ILE A 375 -19.96 -23.58 -16.47
C ILE A 375 -21.31 -24.14 -16.94
N GLU A 376 -22.43 -23.50 -16.61
CA GLU A 376 -23.76 -23.88 -17.09
C GLU A 376 -24.05 -23.33 -18.50
N HIS A 377 -23.15 -22.49 -19.05
CA HIS A 377 -23.30 -22.00 -20.42
C HIS A 377 -23.27 -23.17 -21.41
N PRO A 378 -24.29 -23.36 -22.26
CA PRO A 378 -24.47 -24.59 -23.07
C PRO A 378 -23.35 -24.82 -24.09
N GLU A 379 -22.66 -23.78 -24.49
CA GLU A 379 -21.59 -23.81 -25.49
C GLU A 379 -20.19 -23.75 -24.87
N PHE A 380 -20.08 -23.87 -23.54
CA PHE A 380 -18.80 -23.81 -22.80
C PHE A 380 -18.56 -25.10 -22.03
N THR A 381 -17.38 -25.67 -22.20
CA THR A 381 -17.00 -26.90 -21.52
C THR A 381 -15.52 -26.88 -21.14
N VAL A 382 -15.19 -27.34 -19.94
CA VAL A 382 -13.81 -27.55 -19.52
C VAL A 382 -13.39 -29.00 -19.74
N THR A 383 -12.22 -29.14 -20.32
CA THR A 383 -11.62 -30.45 -20.63
C THR A 383 -10.20 -30.50 -20.07
N LYS A 384 -9.58 -31.68 -20.09
CA LYS A 384 -8.15 -31.83 -19.73
C LYS A 384 -7.20 -31.02 -20.62
N GLY A 385 -7.64 -30.61 -21.81
CA GLY A 385 -6.82 -29.85 -22.76
C GLY A 385 -7.04 -28.34 -22.68
N GLY A 386 -8.05 -27.89 -21.96
CA GLY A 386 -8.37 -26.45 -21.89
C GLY A 386 -9.87 -26.16 -21.84
N TYR A 387 -10.19 -24.91 -22.12
CA TYR A 387 -11.53 -24.39 -22.22
C TYR A 387 -12.04 -24.53 -23.62
N GLN A 388 -13.10 -25.26 -23.84
CA GLN A 388 -13.78 -25.37 -25.15
C GLN A 388 -14.96 -24.42 -25.19
N ILE A 389 -15.02 -23.60 -26.24
CA ILE A 389 -16.16 -22.75 -26.55
C ILE A 389 -16.71 -23.05 -27.95
N GLY A 390 -18.02 -23.20 -28.03
CA GLY A 390 -18.75 -23.27 -29.28
C GLY A 390 -19.60 -22.02 -29.49
N GLY A 391 -19.79 -21.61 -30.76
CA GLY A 391 -20.62 -20.44 -31.09
C GLY A 391 -22.10 -20.75 -31.20
N GLY A 392 -22.49 -22.02 -31.24
CA GLY A 392 -23.87 -22.41 -31.50
C GLY A 392 -24.43 -21.76 -32.78
N ALA A 393 -25.70 -21.43 -32.79
CA ALA A 393 -26.35 -20.83 -33.96
C ALA A 393 -26.15 -19.29 -34.06
N ARG A 394 -25.70 -18.60 -32.97
CA ARG A 394 -25.68 -17.13 -32.89
C ARG A 394 -24.34 -16.53 -32.50
N GLY A 395 -23.39 -17.34 -32.14
CA GLY A 395 -22.17 -16.94 -31.44
C GLY A 395 -22.32 -17.02 -29.93
N SER A 396 -21.20 -17.21 -29.24
CA SER A 396 -21.11 -17.34 -27.78
C SER A 396 -20.01 -16.45 -27.24
N PHE A 397 -20.27 -15.89 -26.06
CA PHE A 397 -19.37 -15.02 -25.32
C PHE A 397 -19.39 -15.45 -23.84
N VAL A 398 -18.25 -15.81 -23.32
CA VAL A 398 -18.10 -16.27 -21.93
C VAL A 398 -16.97 -15.50 -21.27
N VAL A 399 -17.25 -14.86 -20.13
CA VAL A 399 -16.31 -14.03 -19.36
C VAL A 399 -16.22 -14.54 -17.94
N ALA A 400 -15.05 -14.56 -17.38
CA ALA A 400 -14.77 -14.92 -16.01
C ALA A 400 -14.20 -13.74 -15.23
N ASP A 401 -14.69 -13.54 -14.02
CA ASP A 401 -14.10 -12.65 -13.03
C ASP A 401 -13.11 -13.46 -12.16
N PRO A 402 -11.80 -13.18 -12.21
CA PRO A 402 -10.81 -13.88 -11.40
C PRO A 402 -10.82 -13.47 -9.92
N SER A 403 -11.50 -12.39 -9.54
CA SER A 403 -11.50 -11.86 -8.16
C SER A 403 -12.48 -12.65 -7.25
N ARG A 404 -12.14 -13.87 -6.90
CA ARG A 404 -13.01 -14.78 -6.15
C ARG A 404 -12.79 -14.80 -4.64
N ASN A 405 -11.58 -14.52 -4.17
CA ASN A 405 -11.25 -14.50 -2.75
C ASN A 405 -11.40 -13.10 -2.16
N ALA A 406 -11.43 -13.04 -0.85
CA ALA A 406 -11.46 -11.83 -0.05
C ALA A 406 -10.20 -11.70 0.80
N ALA A 407 -9.96 -10.51 1.31
CA ALA A 407 -8.88 -10.20 2.24
C ALA A 407 -8.85 -11.23 3.39
N PRO A 408 -7.70 -11.91 3.65
CA PRO A 408 -7.63 -13.02 4.58
C PRO A 408 -7.95 -12.61 6.02
N MET A 409 -8.78 -13.39 6.68
CA MET A 409 -9.11 -13.27 8.10
C MET A 409 -8.56 -14.47 8.84
N LEU A 410 -7.84 -14.25 9.91
CA LEU A 410 -7.22 -15.27 10.74
C LEU A 410 -7.74 -15.17 12.18
N ARG A 411 -7.99 -16.28 12.84
CA ARG A 411 -8.38 -16.28 14.26
C ARG A 411 -7.93 -17.55 15.01
N THR A 412 -7.77 -17.38 16.32
CA THR A 412 -7.58 -18.48 17.26
C THR A 412 -8.35 -18.22 18.53
N THR A 413 -8.60 -19.26 19.32
CA THR A 413 -9.17 -19.16 20.67
C THR A 413 -8.29 -19.90 21.68
N PHE A 414 -8.21 -19.35 22.87
CA PHE A 414 -7.43 -19.90 23.97
C PHE A 414 -8.08 -19.60 25.32
N ASN A 415 -7.71 -20.35 26.35
CA ASN A 415 -8.14 -20.06 27.72
C ASN A 415 -6.96 -19.48 28.50
N THR A 416 -7.21 -18.46 29.29
CA THR A 416 -6.26 -17.95 30.27
C THR A 416 -6.24 -18.87 31.50
N SER A 417 -5.11 -18.89 32.18
CA SER A 417 -4.95 -19.63 33.45
C SER A 417 -5.88 -19.10 34.55
N GLU A 418 -6.09 -19.87 35.62
CA GLU A 418 -6.80 -19.45 36.85
C GLU A 418 -6.00 -18.41 37.68
N LYS A 419 -4.80 -18.04 37.25
CA LYS A 419 -3.94 -17.04 37.90
C LYS A 419 -4.34 -15.63 37.45
N LYS A 420 -4.04 -14.64 38.27
CA LYS A 420 -4.26 -13.25 37.93
C LYS A 420 -3.26 -12.80 36.86
N ILE A 421 -3.73 -12.10 35.84
CA ILE A 421 -2.88 -11.53 34.79
C ILE A 421 -2.15 -10.32 35.35
N LYS A 422 -0.81 -10.34 35.28
CA LYS A 422 0.07 -9.21 35.63
C LYS A 422 0.26 -8.27 34.46
N LYS A 423 0.58 -8.83 33.28
CA LYS A 423 0.69 -8.09 32.01
C LYS A 423 0.48 -9.00 30.81
N ALA A 424 0.08 -8.43 29.68
CA ALA A 424 0.00 -9.14 28.43
C ALA A 424 0.46 -8.27 27.25
N ARG A 425 1.27 -8.85 26.36
CA ARG A 425 1.84 -8.17 25.20
C ARG A 425 1.59 -8.96 23.94
N VAL A 426 1.12 -8.29 22.90
CA VAL A 426 1.12 -8.83 21.53
C VAL A 426 2.29 -8.24 20.78
N TYR A 427 3.10 -9.11 20.18
CA TYR A 427 4.12 -8.78 19.21
C TYR A 427 3.62 -9.27 17.85
N ALA A 428 3.52 -8.40 16.86
CA ALA A 428 2.94 -8.77 15.58
C ALA A 428 3.58 -8.04 14.40
N THR A 429 3.68 -8.73 13.27
CA THR A 429 4.04 -8.20 11.97
C THR A 429 3.32 -8.98 10.88
N ALA A 430 3.30 -8.44 9.66
CA ALA A 430 2.70 -9.13 8.52
C ALA A 430 3.50 -8.91 7.24
N ARG A 431 3.43 -9.86 6.33
CA ARG A 431 3.67 -9.66 4.90
C ARG A 431 2.34 -9.23 4.32
N GLY A 432 2.22 -7.95 3.96
CA GLY A 432 0.98 -7.23 3.78
C GLY A 432 0.77 -6.21 4.90
N ILE A 433 -0.45 -5.73 5.04
CA ILE A 433 -0.88 -4.90 6.17
C ILE A 433 -1.94 -5.62 6.98
N TYR A 434 -2.07 -5.26 8.27
CA TYR A 434 -2.97 -5.97 9.18
C TYR A 434 -3.70 -5.06 10.16
N GLU A 435 -4.86 -5.53 10.61
CA GLU A 435 -5.53 -5.11 11.84
C GLU A 435 -5.64 -6.30 12.79
N LEU A 436 -5.39 -6.09 14.09
CA LEU A 436 -5.57 -7.10 15.13
C LEU A 436 -6.84 -6.86 15.93
N TYR A 437 -7.43 -7.94 16.44
CA TYR A 437 -8.62 -7.94 17.27
C TYR A 437 -8.44 -8.90 18.44
N LEU A 438 -8.75 -8.44 19.65
CA LEU A 438 -8.78 -9.27 20.84
C LEU A 438 -10.17 -9.17 21.48
N ASN A 439 -10.87 -10.31 21.63
CA ASN A 439 -12.22 -10.38 22.19
C ASN A 439 -13.25 -9.42 21.54
N GLY A 440 -13.12 -9.19 20.23
CA GLY A 440 -14.02 -8.32 19.46
C GLY A 440 -13.58 -6.86 19.41
N GLU A 441 -12.59 -6.44 20.17
CA GLU A 441 -12.05 -5.10 20.16
C GLU A 441 -10.80 -5.00 19.30
N ARG A 442 -10.65 -3.91 18.53
CA ARG A 442 -9.46 -3.63 17.74
C ARG A 442 -8.27 -3.33 18.68
N VAL A 443 -7.11 -3.91 18.37
CA VAL A 443 -5.87 -3.67 19.09
C VAL A 443 -5.10 -2.52 18.43
N GLY A 444 -4.79 -1.48 19.20
CA GLY A 444 -4.11 -0.28 18.71
C GLY A 444 -5.04 0.67 17.92
N ASP A 445 -4.52 1.85 17.60
CA ASP A 445 -5.21 2.92 16.87
C ASP A 445 -4.52 3.28 15.53
N ASP A 446 -3.41 2.64 15.27
CA ASP A 446 -2.58 2.82 14.07
C ASP A 446 -3.11 2.04 12.86
N TYR A 447 -2.75 2.52 11.68
CA TYR A 447 -3.18 2.01 10.39
C TYR A 447 -1.98 1.56 9.55
N PHE A 448 -2.23 0.63 8.63
CA PHE A 448 -1.26 0.15 7.64
C PHE A 448 -0.01 -0.50 8.25
N ASN A 449 -0.17 -1.13 9.42
CA ASN A 449 0.87 -1.91 10.05
C ASN A 449 1.30 -3.11 9.18
N PRO A 450 2.59 -3.45 9.14
CA PRO A 450 3.68 -2.98 9.98
C PRO A 450 4.34 -1.67 9.52
N GLY A 451 3.91 -1.06 8.40
CA GLY A 451 4.55 0.05 7.74
C GLY A 451 5.52 -0.40 6.65
N LEU A 452 5.97 0.53 5.80
CA LEU A 452 6.86 0.22 4.68
C LEU A 452 8.33 0.34 5.07
N THR A 453 9.06 -0.75 4.89
CA THR A 453 10.53 -0.84 4.94
C THR A 453 11.03 -1.58 3.71
N GLN A 454 12.32 -1.79 3.59
CA GLN A 454 12.88 -2.69 2.57
C GLN A 454 12.68 -4.14 3.03
N TYR A 455 11.51 -4.70 2.79
CA TYR A 455 11.03 -5.96 3.39
C TYR A 455 11.92 -7.18 3.15
N ASN A 456 12.79 -7.17 2.16
CA ASN A 456 13.74 -8.24 1.97
C ASN A 456 15.00 -8.11 2.84
N LYS A 457 15.15 -7.03 3.60
CA LYS A 457 16.26 -6.78 4.53
C LYS A 457 15.77 -6.60 5.95
N THR A 458 14.81 -5.68 6.13
CA THR A 458 14.27 -5.34 7.45
C THR A 458 12.77 -5.27 7.40
N GLN A 459 12.11 -5.94 8.35
CA GLN A 459 10.69 -5.76 8.65
C GLN A 459 10.54 -5.26 10.09
N ILE A 460 9.47 -4.51 10.32
CA ILE A 460 9.14 -3.97 11.64
C ILE A 460 8.04 -4.83 12.26
N TYR A 461 8.11 -5.06 13.56
CA TYR A 461 6.98 -5.56 14.33
C TYR A 461 6.48 -4.51 15.31
N GLN A 462 5.18 -4.53 15.60
CA GLN A 462 4.53 -3.71 16.61
C GLN A 462 4.41 -4.47 17.93
N THR A 463 4.43 -3.73 19.03
CA THR A 463 4.19 -4.23 20.39
C THR A 463 3.00 -3.51 21.00
N TYR A 464 2.00 -4.27 21.45
CA TYR A 464 0.78 -3.73 22.05
C TYR A 464 0.58 -4.23 23.47
N ASP A 465 0.17 -3.33 24.37
CA ASP A 465 -0.37 -3.70 25.67
C ASP A 465 -1.84 -4.10 25.55
N VAL A 466 -2.12 -5.35 25.81
CA VAL A 466 -3.48 -5.92 25.72
C VAL A 466 -3.97 -6.46 27.06
N THR A 467 -3.32 -6.06 28.17
CA THR A 467 -3.60 -6.56 29.50
C THR A 467 -5.08 -6.39 29.88
N ASP A 468 -5.64 -5.21 29.64
CA ASP A 468 -7.03 -4.89 29.99
C ASP A 468 -8.08 -5.48 29.01
N GLN A 469 -7.66 -5.96 27.83
CA GLN A 469 -8.54 -6.57 26.84
C GLN A 469 -8.75 -8.07 27.06
N LEU A 470 -7.92 -8.70 27.91
CA LEU A 470 -8.04 -10.12 28.21
C LEU A 470 -9.10 -10.38 29.31
N LYS A 471 -9.83 -11.47 29.11
CA LYS A 471 -10.69 -12.03 30.15
C LYS A 471 -9.87 -12.92 31.05
N GLU A 472 -9.80 -12.59 32.34
CA GLU A 472 -9.22 -13.46 33.34
C GLU A 472 -10.10 -14.73 33.50
N HIS A 473 -9.48 -15.87 33.71
CA HIS A 473 -10.15 -17.17 33.99
C HIS A 473 -11.18 -17.55 32.92
N GLY A 474 -10.87 -17.31 31.63
CA GLY A 474 -11.88 -17.51 30.61
C GLY A 474 -11.34 -17.71 29.20
N LYS A 475 -12.26 -17.99 28.32
CA LYS A 475 -12.00 -18.13 26.89
C LYS A 475 -11.81 -16.75 26.25
N ASN A 476 -10.74 -16.63 25.51
CA ASN A 476 -10.37 -15.44 24.73
C ASN A 476 -10.25 -15.80 23.25
N ALA A 477 -10.32 -14.80 22.37
CA ALA A 477 -10.10 -14.92 20.94
C ALA A 477 -9.15 -13.82 20.46
N LEU A 478 -8.13 -14.23 19.72
CA LEU A 478 -7.23 -13.32 19.00
C LEU A 478 -7.47 -13.51 17.51
N GLY A 479 -7.63 -12.40 16.78
CA GLY A 479 -7.86 -12.42 15.35
C GLY A 479 -7.08 -11.36 14.61
N ALA A 480 -6.90 -11.55 13.31
CA ALA A 480 -6.27 -10.61 12.40
C ALA A 480 -7.03 -10.54 11.08
N TRP A 481 -7.05 -9.36 10.48
CA TRP A 481 -7.50 -9.14 9.11
C TRP A 481 -6.34 -8.59 8.31
N LEU A 482 -6.05 -9.19 7.14
CA LEU A 482 -4.89 -8.87 6.32
C LEU A 482 -5.30 -8.26 4.98
N SER A 483 -4.41 -7.46 4.37
CA SER A 483 -4.55 -6.98 3.00
C SER A 483 -3.18 -6.76 2.35
N GLU A 484 -3.17 -6.40 1.07
CA GLU A 484 -1.95 -6.25 0.25
C GLU A 484 -0.94 -5.26 0.83
N GLY A 485 -1.38 -4.04 1.11
CA GLY A 485 -0.50 -2.95 1.53
C GLY A 485 0.61 -2.67 0.50
N TRP A 486 1.85 -2.67 0.99
CA TRP A 486 3.05 -2.52 0.15
C TRP A 486 3.74 -3.84 -0.19
N TRP A 487 3.23 -4.96 0.30
CA TRP A 487 3.85 -6.28 0.10
C TRP A 487 3.53 -6.85 -1.28
N SER A 488 2.28 -6.86 -1.64
CA SER A 488 1.75 -7.41 -2.90
C SER A 488 0.88 -6.38 -3.63
N GLY A 489 0.41 -6.74 -4.81
CA GLY A 489 -0.34 -5.84 -5.66
C GLY A 489 0.52 -4.74 -6.28
N ASN A 490 -0.09 -3.62 -6.63
CA ASN A 490 0.58 -2.50 -7.28
C ASN A 490 1.16 -1.53 -6.23
N ILE A 491 2.46 -1.24 -6.30
CA ILE A 491 3.15 -0.41 -5.32
C ILE A 491 3.97 0.76 -5.90
N THR A 492 4.00 0.95 -7.22
CA THR A 492 4.76 2.03 -7.85
C THR A 492 3.99 2.72 -8.96
N TYR A 493 4.57 3.81 -9.48
CA TYR A 493 3.97 4.66 -10.50
C TYR A 493 3.71 3.98 -11.86
N SER A 494 4.37 2.88 -12.17
CA SER A 494 4.29 2.27 -13.50
C SER A 494 3.42 1.02 -13.59
N GLY A 495 2.95 0.48 -12.45
CA GLY A 495 2.31 -0.83 -12.40
C GLY A 495 3.23 -2.00 -12.79
N GLU A 496 4.50 -1.70 -13.13
CA GLU A 496 5.49 -2.71 -13.50
C GLU A 496 6.00 -3.51 -12.31
N ASN A 497 5.85 -2.96 -11.10
CA ASN A 497 6.26 -3.58 -9.85
C ASN A 497 5.08 -4.23 -9.13
N TRP A 498 4.29 -4.96 -9.88
CA TRP A 498 3.23 -5.78 -9.29
C TRP A 498 3.84 -6.94 -8.50
N ASN A 499 3.34 -7.17 -7.28
CA ASN A 499 3.85 -8.17 -6.34
C ASN A 499 5.37 -8.03 -6.09
N TYR A 500 5.83 -6.82 -5.84
CA TYR A 500 7.27 -6.51 -5.76
C TYR A 500 8.01 -7.35 -4.72
N PHE A 501 7.44 -7.58 -3.55
CA PHE A 501 8.04 -8.39 -2.50
C PHE A 501 7.51 -9.82 -2.43
N GLY A 502 6.23 -10.03 -2.76
CA GLY A 502 5.58 -11.32 -2.73
C GLY A 502 4.16 -11.27 -3.24
N ASP A 503 3.50 -12.40 -3.32
CA ASP A 503 2.20 -12.56 -3.98
C ASP A 503 1.02 -12.76 -3.02
N ARG A 504 1.28 -13.02 -1.73
CA ARG A 504 0.24 -13.31 -0.73
C ARG A 504 0.58 -12.79 0.65
N GLN A 505 -0.45 -12.55 1.43
CA GLN A 505 -0.34 -12.03 2.77
C GLN A 505 -0.10 -13.15 3.78
N SER A 506 0.67 -12.85 4.84
CA SER A 506 0.82 -13.74 5.98
C SER A 506 1.07 -12.97 7.28
N LEU A 507 0.65 -13.56 8.39
CA LEU A 507 0.78 -13.02 9.74
C LEU A 507 1.86 -13.78 10.51
N LEU A 508 2.68 -13.05 11.25
CA LEU A 508 3.53 -13.58 12.32
C LEU A 508 3.17 -12.84 13.60
N ALA A 509 2.70 -13.55 14.62
CA ALA A 509 2.32 -12.93 15.87
C ALA A 509 2.49 -13.88 17.07
N GLN A 510 2.74 -13.27 18.23
CA GLN A 510 2.68 -13.95 19.51
C GLN A 510 2.03 -13.05 20.57
N LEU A 511 1.24 -13.64 21.44
CA LEU A 511 0.71 -13.03 22.66
C LEU A 511 1.40 -13.68 23.87
N VAL A 512 2.11 -12.88 24.63
CA VAL A 512 2.77 -13.30 25.88
C VAL A 512 1.97 -12.75 27.06
N ILE A 513 1.46 -13.66 27.91
CA ILE A 513 0.70 -13.35 29.12
C ILE A 513 1.56 -13.71 30.31
N THR A 514 1.93 -12.74 31.14
CA THR A 514 2.64 -12.94 32.38
C THR A 514 1.67 -12.87 33.57
N TYR A 515 1.68 -13.86 34.42
CA TYR A 515 0.83 -13.95 35.59
C TYR A 515 1.48 -13.38 36.84
N ASP A 516 0.72 -13.24 37.92
CA ASP A 516 1.16 -12.66 39.20
C ASP A 516 2.25 -13.49 39.92
N ASP A 517 2.45 -14.74 39.54
CA ASP A 517 3.54 -15.60 40.00
C ASP A 517 4.74 -15.65 39.04
N ASP A 518 4.81 -14.72 38.09
CA ASP A 518 5.81 -14.58 37.02
C ASP A 518 5.88 -15.79 36.05
N SER A 519 4.90 -16.69 36.07
CA SER A 519 4.76 -17.70 35.02
C SER A 519 4.19 -17.10 33.75
N GLU A 520 4.55 -17.65 32.59
CA GLU A 520 4.13 -17.16 31.30
C GLU A 520 3.26 -18.18 30.55
N GLN A 521 2.32 -17.67 29.79
CA GLN A 521 1.57 -18.39 28.77
C GLN A 521 1.75 -17.67 27.44
N VAL A 522 2.15 -18.43 26.41
CA VAL A 522 2.39 -17.87 25.06
C VAL A 522 1.42 -18.48 24.05
N ILE A 523 0.80 -17.63 23.27
CA ILE A 523 -0.07 -18.00 22.15
C ILE A 523 0.62 -17.51 20.86
N THR A 524 1.00 -18.43 19.97
CA THR A 524 1.71 -18.14 18.72
C THR A 524 0.87 -18.39 17.49
N THR A 525 1.18 -17.72 16.39
CA THR A 525 0.66 -18.10 15.06
C THR A 525 1.20 -19.47 14.65
N ASN A 526 0.31 -20.38 14.24
CA ASN A 526 0.63 -21.71 13.72
C ASN A 526 -0.55 -22.24 12.89
N ASP A 527 -0.31 -23.27 12.08
CA ASP A 527 -1.29 -23.85 11.15
C ASP A 527 -2.31 -24.81 11.83
N THR A 528 -2.08 -25.18 13.08
CA THR A 528 -2.94 -26.13 13.81
C THR A 528 -4.00 -25.48 14.69
N ALA A 529 -3.63 -24.41 15.41
CA ALA A 529 -4.51 -23.73 16.35
C ALA A 529 -5.30 -22.57 15.71
N TRP A 530 -4.81 -22.02 14.61
CA TRP A 530 -5.47 -20.92 13.90
C TRP A 530 -6.42 -21.41 12.81
N LYS A 531 -7.34 -20.55 12.45
CA LYS A 531 -8.31 -20.72 11.37
C LYS A 531 -8.22 -19.57 10.39
N LEU A 532 -8.47 -19.84 9.10
CA LEU A 532 -8.42 -18.91 7.97
C LEU A 532 -9.80 -18.82 7.30
N TYR A 533 -10.21 -17.62 6.95
CA TYR A 533 -11.40 -17.32 6.14
C TYR A 533 -11.09 -16.32 5.06
N THR A 534 -11.48 -16.60 3.82
CA THR A 534 -11.20 -15.79 2.63
C THR A 534 -12.46 -15.46 1.81
N ASP A 535 -13.62 -15.47 2.45
CA ASP A 535 -14.89 -15.06 1.82
C ASP A 535 -15.58 -13.94 2.60
N GLY A 536 -14.80 -13.05 3.22
CA GLY A 536 -15.25 -11.91 3.99
C GLY A 536 -15.75 -10.75 3.13
N PRO A 537 -16.22 -9.67 3.76
CA PRO A 537 -16.76 -8.50 3.07
C PRO A 537 -15.73 -7.68 2.29
N ILE A 538 -14.44 -7.63 2.71
CA ILE A 538 -13.42 -6.92 1.96
C ILE A 538 -12.95 -7.82 0.81
N ARG A 539 -13.54 -7.62 -0.37
CA ARG A 539 -13.23 -8.40 -1.57
C ARG A 539 -11.88 -8.03 -2.14
N TYR A 540 -11.48 -6.79 -1.98
CA TYR A 540 -10.20 -6.25 -2.40
C TYR A 540 -9.84 -5.00 -1.59
N GLY A 541 -8.55 -4.77 -1.34
CA GLY A 541 -8.03 -3.57 -0.70
C GLY A 541 -6.63 -3.26 -1.22
N SER A 542 -6.47 -2.12 -1.89
CA SER A 542 -5.21 -1.64 -2.46
C SER A 542 -5.09 -0.13 -2.26
N PHE A 543 -3.87 0.34 -2.07
CA PHE A 543 -3.63 1.78 -1.91
C PHE A 543 -3.98 2.59 -3.16
N PHE A 544 -3.78 2.04 -4.36
CA PHE A 544 -4.05 2.78 -5.60
C PHE A 544 -5.44 2.53 -6.17
N GLN A 545 -5.95 1.32 -5.98
CA GLN A 545 -7.20 0.90 -6.63
C GLN A 545 -8.40 1.04 -5.70
N GLY A 546 -8.16 1.28 -4.41
CA GLY A 546 -9.19 1.45 -3.40
C GLY A 546 -9.66 0.13 -2.79
N GLU A 547 -10.79 0.18 -2.09
CA GLU A 547 -11.38 -0.96 -1.40
C GLU A 547 -12.72 -1.36 -2.03
N VAL A 548 -12.93 -2.66 -2.20
CA VAL A 548 -14.21 -3.24 -2.60
C VAL A 548 -14.79 -3.97 -1.40
N TYR A 549 -15.87 -3.43 -0.84
CA TYR A 549 -16.52 -3.94 0.34
C TYR A 549 -17.94 -4.44 0.04
N ASP A 550 -18.18 -5.73 0.26
CA ASP A 550 -19.50 -6.38 0.09
C ASP A 550 -20.16 -6.60 1.44
N ALA A 551 -21.00 -5.65 1.87
CA ALA A 551 -21.68 -5.74 3.16
C ALA A 551 -22.75 -6.85 3.23
N THR A 552 -23.12 -7.47 2.10
CA THR A 552 -24.01 -8.64 2.12
C THR A 552 -23.34 -9.85 2.80
N ARG A 553 -22.01 -9.83 2.91
CA ARG A 553 -21.20 -10.87 3.54
C ARG A 553 -20.92 -10.66 5.03
N GLU A 554 -21.27 -9.50 5.59
CA GLU A 554 -21.01 -9.20 7.00
C GLU A 554 -21.64 -10.22 7.94
N LYS A 555 -22.84 -10.68 7.62
CA LYS A 555 -23.54 -11.67 8.45
C LYS A 555 -22.77 -12.97 8.66
N ALA A 556 -21.93 -13.36 7.72
CA ALA A 556 -21.11 -14.57 7.82
C ALA A 556 -19.98 -14.42 8.83
N ILE A 557 -19.61 -13.18 9.16
CA ILE A 557 -18.51 -12.87 10.07
C ILE A 557 -18.95 -12.03 11.28
N ASP A 558 -20.26 -11.91 11.53
CA ASP A 558 -20.75 -11.23 12.74
C ASP A 558 -20.11 -11.82 13.98
N ASP A 559 -19.51 -10.95 14.81
CA ASP A 559 -18.84 -11.36 16.05
C ASP A 559 -17.61 -12.32 15.84
N TRP A 560 -17.02 -12.35 14.64
CA TRP A 560 -15.94 -13.30 14.28
C TRP A 560 -14.74 -13.26 15.24
N ALA A 561 -14.46 -12.12 15.84
CA ALA A 561 -13.35 -11.93 16.77
C ALA A 561 -13.74 -12.22 18.24
N LEU A 562 -14.99 -12.65 18.51
CA LEU A 562 -15.44 -13.04 19.84
C LEU A 562 -15.10 -14.51 20.15
N PRO A 563 -14.88 -14.87 21.43
CA PRO A 563 -14.51 -16.24 21.83
C PRO A 563 -15.52 -17.31 21.43
N ASP A 564 -16.80 -16.99 21.43
CA ASP A 564 -17.89 -17.95 21.22
C ASP A 564 -18.36 -18.04 19.77
N TYR A 565 -17.70 -17.32 18.86
CA TYR A 565 -17.97 -17.42 17.42
C TYR A 565 -17.72 -18.85 16.91
N LYS A 566 -18.61 -19.31 16.03
CA LYS A 566 -18.54 -20.65 15.43
C LYS A 566 -17.78 -20.62 14.12
N ASP A 567 -16.52 -21.03 14.17
CA ASP A 567 -15.58 -21.02 13.04
C ASP A 567 -15.49 -22.37 12.31
N SER A 568 -16.51 -23.22 12.42
CA SER A 568 -16.51 -24.55 11.78
C SER A 568 -16.43 -24.51 10.25
N GLY A 569 -16.80 -23.39 9.64
CA GLY A 569 -16.66 -23.13 8.19
C GLY A 569 -15.31 -22.54 7.77
N TRP A 570 -14.44 -22.25 8.73
CA TRP A 570 -13.10 -21.71 8.44
C TRP A 570 -12.11 -22.84 8.21
N LYS A 571 -11.17 -22.63 7.30
CA LYS A 571 -10.09 -23.60 6.97
C LYS A 571 -8.93 -23.47 7.97
N SER A 572 -8.02 -24.44 8.00
CA SER A 572 -6.71 -24.23 8.60
C SER A 572 -5.86 -23.37 7.68
N PRO A 573 -5.09 -22.39 8.20
CA PRO A 573 -4.11 -21.68 7.41
C PRO A 573 -2.95 -22.60 7.03
N LEU A 574 -2.12 -22.14 6.09
CA LEU A 574 -0.86 -22.79 5.74
C LEU A 574 0.31 -22.00 6.33
N VAL A 575 1.43 -22.67 6.55
CA VAL A 575 2.71 -22.00 6.78
C VAL A 575 3.21 -21.46 5.45
N VAL A 576 3.40 -20.15 5.36
CA VAL A 576 3.78 -19.46 4.13
C VAL A 576 5.30 -19.25 4.09
N SER A 577 5.99 -20.02 3.25
CA SER A 577 7.42 -19.86 3.05
C SER A 577 7.74 -18.69 2.12
N LEU A 578 8.89 -18.04 2.31
CA LEU A 578 9.35 -16.98 1.40
C LEU A 578 9.85 -17.53 0.07
N GLU A 579 10.43 -18.73 0.06
CA GLU A 579 10.98 -19.35 -1.14
C GLU A 579 9.92 -19.59 -2.22
N GLU A 580 8.66 -19.81 -1.82
CA GLU A 580 7.55 -20.14 -2.72
C GLU A 580 6.71 -18.92 -3.09
N THR A 581 6.73 -17.85 -2.28
CA THR A 581 5.74 -16.77 -2.36
C THR A 581 6.35 -15.39 -2.55
N ALA A 582 7.65 -15.23 -2.29
CA ALA A 582 8.34 -13.97 -2.47
C ALA A 582 8.94 -13.85 -3.86
N TYR A 583 8.99 -12.61 -4.37
CA TYR A 583 9.75 -12.29 -5.56
C TYR A 583 11.25 -12.37 -5.25
N LEU A 584 11.94 -13.37 -5.81
CA LEU A 584 13.36 -13.60 -5.59
C LEU A 584 14.15 -13.26 -6.86
N SER A 585 15.19 -12.46 -6.71
CA SER A 585 16.21 -12.19 -7.74
C SER A 585 17.57 -12.07 -7.06
N ASP A 586 18.65 -11.88 -7.84
CA ASP A 586 19.97 -11.62 -7.28
C ASP A 586 20.00 -10.39 -6.35
N GLU A 587 19.06 -9.47 -6.51
CA GLU A 587 18.91 -8.27 -5.70
C GLU A 587 17.95 -8.46 -4.53
N PHE A 588 17.07 -9.45 -4.58
CA PHE A 588 16.04 -9.74 -3.58
C PHE A 588 16.31 -11.11 -2.94
N GLN A 589 17.10 -11.11 -1.88
CA GLN A 589 17.35 -12.27 -1.05
C GLN A 589 16.81 -12.02 0.35
N TYR A 590 16.22 -13.05 0.95
CA TYR A 590 15.56 -12.97 2.27
C TYR A 590 16.29 -13.73 3.38
N TYR A 591 17.44 -14.31 3.10
CA TYR A 591 18.17 -15.15 4.07
C TYR A 591 18.78 -14.36 5.24
N ASP A 592 18.97 -13.06 5.09
CA ASP A 592 19.48 -12.14 6.12
C ASP A 592 18.40 -11.16 6.65
N LEU A 593 17.13 -11.53 6.49
CA LEU A 593 15.98 -10.73 6.96
C LEU A 593 16.06 -10.50 8.47
N LYS A 594 15.84 -9.25 8.88
CA LYS A 594 15.75 -8.83 10.29
C LYS A 594 14.32 -8.42 10.62
N LEU A 595 13.85 -8.83 11.82
CA LEU A 595 12.66 -8.28 12.45
C LEU A 595 13.07 -7.40 13.61
N ILE A 596 12.67 -6.13 13.59
CA ILE A 596 13.01 -5.15 14.64
C ILE A 596 11.75 -4.47 15.18
N GLY A 597 11.81 -4.02 16.40
CA GLY A 597 10.76 -3.19 17.00
C GLY A 597 10.57 -1.88 16.24
N GLN A 598 9.35 -1.36 16.26
CA GLN A 598 8.97 -0.13 15.58
C GLN A 598 9.84 1.06 15.96
N ILE A 599 10.39 1.76 14.97
CA ILE A 599 11.21 2.96 15.15
C ILE A 599 10.34 4.22 15.04
N GLY A 600 9.75 4.45 13.85
CA GLY A 600 8.89 5.59 13.56
C GLY A 600 7.43 5.34 13.95
N GLU A 601 6.63 6.40 13.92
CA GLU A 601 5.19 6.32 14.16
C GLU A 601 4.48 5.80 12.90
N ASN A 602 3.61 4.80 13.08
CA ASN A 602 2.68 4.40 12.04
C ASN A 602 1.57 5.44 11.89
N PRO A 603 0.90 5.50 10.72
CA PRO A 603 -0.18 6.43 10.49
C PRO A 603 -1.34 6.23 11.48
N THR A 604 -1.90 7.31 11.96
CA THR A 604 -3.13 7.33 12.76
C THR A 604 -4.10 8.36 12.22
N ILE A 605 -5.38 8.29 12.62
CA ILE A 605 -6.32 9.37 12.35
C ILE A 605 -5.95 10.57 13.22
N VAL A 606 -5.43 11.62 12.59
CA VAL A 606 -4.97 12.84 13.29
C VAL A 606 -6.01 13.96 13.28
N ARG A 607 -7.00 13.89 12.38
CA ARG A 607 -8.04 14.90 12.26
C ARG A 607 -9.27 14.35 11.55
N GLU A 608 -10.44 14.90 11.86
CA GLU A 608 -11.69 14.70 11.14
C GLU A 608 -12.09 16.00 10.44
N LEU A 609 -12.44 15.92 9.15
CA LEU A 609 -12.97 17.03 8.37
C LEU A 609 -14.44 16.74 8.02
N VAL A 610 -15.27 17.79 8.02
CA VAL A 610 -16.64 17.75 7.50
C VAL A 610 -16.66 18.58 6.21
N PRO A 611 -17.30 18.11 5.13
CA PRO A 611 -17.38 18.87 3.88
C PRO A 611 -18.02 20.26 4.11
N GLN A 612 -17.53 21.23 3.35
CA GLN A 612 -18.08 22.59 3.38
C GLN A 612 -19.28 22.75 2.45
N ALA A 613 -19.37 21.94 1.40
CA ALA A 613 -20.43 22.00 0.41
C ALA A 613 -20.63 20.63 -0.27
N VAL A 614 -21.80 20.44 -0.86
CA VAL A 614 -22.14 19.36 -1.78
C VAL A 614 -22.83 19.93 -3.01
N GLU A 615 -22.50 19.39 -4.18
CA GLU A 615 -23.09 19.76 -5.46
C GLU A 615 -23.54 18.50 -6.22
N GLU A 616 -24.76 18.50 -6.74
CA GLU A 616 -25.20 17.50 -7.68
C GLU A 616 -24.74 17.89 -9.08
N VAL A 617 -23.65 17.28 -9.57
CA VAL A 617 -23.02 17.62 -10.84
C VAL A 617 -23.64 16.91 -12.04
N ARG A 618 -24.31 15.79 -11.78
CA ARG A 618 -25.12 14.99 -12.70
C ARG A 618 -26.24 14.35 -11.88
N PRO A 619 -27.35 13.93 -12.46
CA PRO A 619 -28.40 13.21 -11.72
C PRO A 619 -27.84 12.01 -10.97
N GLY A 620 -27.95 12.02 -9.63
CA GLY A 620 -27.43 10.95 -8.77
C GLY A 620 -25.91 10.94 -8.55
N VAL A 621 -25.20 11.96 -8.99
CA VAL A 621 -23.74 12.12 -8.78
C VAL A 621 -23.45 13.36 -7.94
N PHE A 622 -23.00 13.16 -6.72
CA PHE A 622 -22.83 14.21 -5.72
C PHE A 622 -21.35 14.40 -5.38
N VAL A 623 -20.84 15.63 -5.56
CA VAL A 623 -19.45 15.98 -5.25
C VAL A 623 -19.40 16.82 -3.98
N TYR A 624 -18.71 16.31 -2.97
CA TYR A 624 -18.47 16.95 -1.68
C TYR A 624 -17.13 17.65 -1.67
N ASP A 625 -17.09 18.95 -1.37
CA ASP A 625 -15.86 19.71 -1.16
C ASP A 625 -15.47 19.66 0.32
N MET A 626 -14.38 18.97 0.64
CA MET A 626 -13.85 18.90 2.00
C MET A 626 -13.25 20.24 2.49
N GLY A 627 -13.11 21.23 1.58
CA GLY A 627 -12.53 22.54 1.89
C GLY A 627 -11.01 22.53 2.06
N GLN A 628 -10.41 21.36 2.15
CA GLN A 628 -8.97 21.14 2.33
C GLN A 628 -8.53 19.88 1.57
N ASN A 629 -7.43 19.98 0.84
CA ASN A 629 -6.77 18.80 0.29
C ASN A 629 -6.13 17.99 1.42
N MET A 630 -6.48 16.71 1.53
CA MET A 630 -6.10 15.84 2.64
C MET A 630 -5.69 14.46 2.15
N VAL A 631 -5.08 13.68 3.03
CA VAL A 631 -4.84 12.25 2.84
C VAL A 631 -5.57 11.44 3.91
N GLY A 632 -6.18 10.36 3.49
CA GLY A 632 -6.92 9.46 4.35
C GLY A 632 -8.06 8.77 3.62
N PHE A 633 -9.15 8.57 4.30
CA PHE A 633 -10.33 7.88 3.78
C PHE A 633 -11.62 8.48 4.34
N PRO A 634 -12.77 8.25 3.69
CA PRO A 634 -14.04 8.74 4.18
C PRO A 634 -14.61 7.84 5.28
N LYS A 635 -15.45 8.44 6.13
CA LYS A 635 -16.41 7.73 6.96
C LYS A 635 -17.79 8.26 6.60
N VAL A 636 -18.62 7.43 5.98
CA VAL A 636 -19.89 7.84 5.41
C VAL A 636 -21.03 7.05 6.03
N THR A 637 -22.04 7.76 6.53
CA THR A 637 -23.30 7.15 6.99
C THR A 637 -24.33 7.22 5.86
N LEU A 638 -24.69 6.08 5.31
CA LEU A 638 -25.68 5.90 4.25
C LEU A 638 -27.07 5.64 4.84
N PRO A 639 -28.15 6.17 4.25
CA PRO A 639 -29.52 5.75 4.64
C PRO A 639 -29.73 4.27 4.30
N ALA A 640 -30.82 3.66 4.75
CA ALA A 640 -31.17 2.30 4.35
C ALA A 640 -31.27 2.15 2.82
N GLY A 641 -30.84 0.99 2.28
CA GLY A 641 -30.91 0.65 0.86
C GLY A 641 -31.17 -0.82 0.64
N MET A 642 -31.19 -1.26 -0.63
CA MET A 642 -31.41 -2.67 -0.96
C MET A 642 -30.09 -3.46 -0.93
N ALA A 643 -30.17 -4.75 -0.64
CA ALA A 643 -29.00 -5.61 -0.66
C ALA A 643 -28.37 -5.67 -2.06
N GLY A 644 -27.07 -5.47 -2.14
CA GLY A 644 -26.33 -5.49 -3.38
C GLY A 644 -26.34 -4.18 -4.18
N ASP A 645 -27.11 -3.17 -3.76
CA ASP A 645 -27.01 -1.83 -4.34
C ASP A 645 -25.57 -1.34 -4.16
N THR A 646 -25.00 -0.80 -5.23
CA THR A 646 -23.61 -0.35 -5.24
C THR A 646 -23.54 1.15 -5.00
N VAL A 647 -22.79 1.56 -3.99
CA VAL A 647 -22.38 2.95 -3.78
C VAL A 647 -20.93 3.08 -4.18
N THR A 648 -20.65 4.01 -5.08
CA THR A 648 -19.29 4.28 -5.59
C THR A 648 -18.78 5.58 -4.99
N PHE A 649 -17.57 5.53 -4.45
CA PHE A 649 -16.82 6.67 -3.92
C PHE A 649 -15.61 6.90 -4.82
N ARG A 650 -15.43 8.14 -5.31
CA ARG A 650 -14.25 8.52 -6.10
C ARG A 650 -13.60 9.77 -5.55
N TYR A 651 -12.31 9.86 -5.72
CA TYR A 651 -11.48 10.84 -5.02
C TYR A 651 -10.59 11.58 -6.01
N ALA A 652 -10.53 12.91 -5.87
CA ALA A 652 -9.55 13.72 -6.58
C ALA A 652 -9.22 15.02 -5.84
N GLU A 653 -8.09 15.61 -6.17
CA GLU A 653 -7.64 16.88 -5.65
C GLU A 653 -8.32 18.07 -6.36
N VAL A 654 -8.79 17.87 -7.59
CA VAL A 654 -9.43 18.88 -8.45
C VAL A 654 -10.66 18.31 -9.15
N LYS A 655 -11.54 19.21 -9.60
CA LYS A 655 -12.70 18.88 -10.45
C LYS A 655 -12.38 19.24 -11.90
N TYR A 656 -13.07 18.58 -12.84
CA TYR A 656 -13.04 19.00 -14.24
C TYR A 656 -13.55 20.44 -14.38
N PRO A 657 -12.75 21.34 -15.00
CA PRO A 657 -13.14 22.73 -15.21
C PRO A 657 -14.23 22.85 -16.28
N ASP A 658 -14.91 24.00 -16.30
CA ASP A 658 -15.87 24.33 -17.36
C ASP A 658 -15.16 24.77 -18.65
N LEU A 659 -14.59 23.78 -19.36
CA LEU A 659 -13.94 23.94 -20.65
C LEU A 659 -14.65 23.10 -21.69
N SER A 660 -14.61 23.53 -22.96
CA SER A 660 -15.32 22.85 -24.07
C SER A 660 -14.91 21.39 -24.23
N GLU A 661 -13.66 21.05 -23.95
CA GLU A 661 -13.11 19.69 -24.03
C GLU A 661 -13.61 18.77 -22.92
N TYR A 662 -13.97 19.33 -21.75
CA TYR A 662 -14.46 18.58 -20.59
C TYR A 662 -15.97 18.72 -20.34
N LYS A 663 -16.72 19.26 -21.31
CA LYS A 663 -18.11 19.66 -21.11
C LYS A 663 -19.02 18.54 -20.56
N GLN A 664 -18.73 17.28 -20.91
CA GLN A 664 -19.50 16.14 -20.39
C GLN A 664 -19.15 15.80 -18.94
N ASN A 665 -17.98 16.20 -18.45
CA ASN A 665 -17.47 15.86 -17.12
C ASN A 665 -17.35 17.10 -16.19
N THR A 666 -17.69 18.29 -16.66
CA THR A 666 -17.61 19.54 -15.86
C THR A 666 -18.17 19.34 -14.45
N GLY A 667 -17.38 19.71 -13.45
CA GLY A 667 -17.73 19.64 -12.03
C GLY A 667 -17.50 18.27 -11.36
N MET A 668 -17.34 17.20 -12.12
CA MET A 668 -17.00 15.87 -11.58
C MET A 668 -15.54 15.83 -11.13
N VAL A 669 -15.18 14.84 -10.30
CA VAL A 669 -13.78 14.64 -9.88
C VAL A 669 -12.90 14.31 -11.11
N MET A 670 -11.76 14.98 -11.23
CA MET A 670 -10.85 14.80 -12.35
C MET A 670 -9.98 13.58 -12.17
N LEU A 671 -10.10 12.60 -13.07
CA LEU A 671 -9.39 11.32 -12.98
C LEU A 671 -8.11 11.27 -13.83
N GLU A 672 -7.98 12.15 -14.83
CA GLU A 672 -6.85 12.11 -15.78
C GLU A 672 -5.51 12.38 -15.11
N ASN A 673 -5.46 13.30 -14.14
CA ASN A 673 -4.24 13.62 -13.40
C ASN A 673 -3.85 12.55 -12.35
N ILE A 674 -4.72 11.58 -12.12
CA ILE A 674 -4.47 10.46 -11.18
C ILE A 674 -3.73 9.30 -11.86
N ARG A 675 -3.60 9.34 -13.17
CA ARG A 675 -2.86 8.36 -13.99
C ARG A 675 -3.47 6.95 -13.88
N ALA A 676 -2.66 5.94 -13.50
CA ALA A 676 -3.09 4.55 -13.42
C ALA A 676 -3.74 4.17 -12.07
N ALA A 677 -3.80 5.05 -11.10
CA ALA A 677 -4.58 4.80 -9.90
C ALA A 677 -6.07 4.92 -10.20
N LEU A 678 -6.87 3.94 -9.77
CA LEU A 678 -8.32 3.98 -9.93
C LEU A 678 -8.96 4.95 -8.92
N THR A 679 -8.39 5.03 -7.71
CA THR A 679 -8.86 5.87 -6.59
C THR A 679 -10.37 5.80 -6.38
N GLN A 680 -10.88 4.58 -6.26
CA GLN A 680 -12.30 4.31 -6.19
C GLN A 680 -12.58 3.25 -5.15
N ASP A 681 -13.50 3.53 -4.22
CA ASP A 681 -14.05 2.50 -3.34
C ASP A 681 -15.44 2.11 -3.78
N LEU A 682 -15.77 0.83 -3.63
CA LEU A 682 -17.07 0.26 -3.90
C LEU A 682 -17.68 -0.32 -2.63
N TYR A 683 -18.89 0.06 -2.33
CA TYR A 683 -19.63 -0.48 -1.20
C TYR A 683 -20.94 -1.12 -1.69
N PHE A 684 -21.02 -2.44 -1.57
CA PHE A 684 -22.26 -3.18 -1.82
C PHE A 684 -23.07 -3.26 -0.53
N ARG A 685 -24.28 -2.73 -0.56
CA ARG A 685 -25.14 -2.54 0.62
C ARG A 685 -25.65 -3.86 1.17
N ASN A 686 -25.82 -3.96 2.49
CA ASN A 686 -26.31 -5.18 3.14
C ASN A 686 -27.84 -5.37 3.06
N GLY A 687 -28.61 -4.29 2.83
CA GLY A 687 -30.07 -4.34 2.71
C GLY A 687 -30.81 -4.58 4.02
N GLY A 688 -30.18 -4.33 5.17
CA GLY A 688 -30.75 -4.59 6.49
C GLY A 688 -31.87 -3.64 6.94
N GLY A 689 -32.29 -2.69 6.09
CA GLY A 689 -33.37 -1.72 6.39
C GLY A 689 -33.01 -0.65 7.42
N SER A 690 -31.75 -0.57 7.84
CA SER A 690 -31.20 0.46 8.73
C SER A 690 -30.13 1.28 8.01
N ALA A 691 -29.69 2.39 8.62
CA ALA A 691 -28.54 3.14 8.14
C ALA A 691 -27.27 2.29 8.25
N GLU A 692 -26.41 2.42 7.25
CA GLU A 692 -25.14 1.70 7.12
C GLU A 692 -23.98 2.68 7.22
N THR A 693 -22.84 2.27 7.79
CA THR A 693 -21.65 3.10 7.83
C THR A 693 -20.53 2.43 7.06
N PHE A 694 -20.02 3.11 6.05
CA PHE A 694 -18.85 2.70 5.30
C PHE A 694 -17.62 3.51 5.72
N GLN A 695 -16.54 2.82 6.02
CA GLN A 695 -15.21 3.37 6.22
C GLN A 695 -14.20 2.32 5.72
N PRO A 696 -13.46 2.57 4.63
CA PRO A 696 -12.45 1.63 4.16
C PRO A 696 -11.34 1.46 5.19
N ARG A 697 -10.68 0.30 5.18
CA ARG A 697 -9.69 -0.10 6.19
C ARG A 697 -8.28 -0.20 5.63
N PHE A 698 -8.15 -0.70 4.40
CA PHE A 698 -6.88 -1.09 3.82
C PHE A 698 -6.50 -0.27 2.59
N THR A 699 -7.02 0.95 2.50
CA THR A 699 -6.68 1.92 1.48
C THR A 699 -6.62 3.32 2.05
N PHE A 700 -6.03 4.24 1.30
CA PHE A 700 -6.09 5.67 1.52
C PHE A 700 -6.06 6.43 0.20
N HIS A 701 -6.57 7.64 0.21
CA HIS A 701 -6.67 8.52 -0.95
C HIS A 701 -6.17 9.92 -0.62
N GLY A 702 -5.56 10.59 -1.61
CA GLY A 702 -5.28 12.02 -1.54
C GLY A 702 -6.40 12.78 -2.27
N TYR A 703 -7.16 13.63 -1.56
CA TYR A 703 -8.31 14.29 -2.15
C TYR A 703 -8.74 15.55 -1.40
N ARG A 704 -9.32 16.44 -2.15
CA ARG A 704 -10.18 17.52 -1.64
C ARG A 704 -11.65 17.25 -1.96
N PHE A 705 -11.91 16.62 -3.11
CA PHE A 705 -13.25 16.35 -3.60
C PHE A 705 -13.56 14.86 -3.52
N LEU A 706 -14.68 14.56 -2.85
CA LEU A 706 -15.23 13.21 -2.75
C LEU A 706 -16.52 13.16 -3.58
N GLU A 707 -16.54 12.30 -4.58
CA GLU A 707 -17.70 12.05 -5.39
C GLU A 707 -18.40 10.77 -4.97
N ILE A 708 -19.69 10.85 -4.74
CA ILE A 708 -20.55 9.73 -4.32
C ILE A 708 -21.64 9.53 -5.36
N SER A 709 -21.77 8.32 -5.88
CA SER A 709 -22.88 7.90 -6.74
C SER A 709 -23.48 6.57 -6.28
N GLY A 710 -24.65 6.19 -6.85
CA GLY A 710 -25.42 5.05 -6.36
C GLY A 710 -26.31 5.39 -5.17
N ILE A 711 -26.61 6.66 -4.95
CA ILE A 711 -27.59 7.18 -3.98
C ILE A 711 -28.55 8.12 -4.69
N GLU A 712 -29.80 8.20 -4.20
CA GLU A 712 -30.85 9.00 -4.85
C GLU A 712 -30.79 10.49 -4.48
N GLN A 713 -30.29 10.81 -3.30
CA GLN A 713 -30.25 12.17 -2.75
C GLN A 713 -28.90 12.44 -2.10
N PRO A 714 -28.42 13.69 -2.07
CA PRO A 714 -27.19 14.02 -1.38
C PRO A 714 -27.31 13.71 0.12
N LEU A 715 -26.25 13.17 0.69
CA LEU A 715 -26.19 12.95 2.13
C LEU A 715 -25.98 14.28 2.85
N PRO A 716 -26.55 14.47 4.06
CA PRO A 716 -26.19 15.58 4.92
C PRO A 716 -24.69 15.69 5.13
N LEU A 717 -24.14 16.88 5.19
CA LEU A 717 -22.67 17.10 5.29
C LEU A 717 -22.08 16.38 6.51
N GLU A 718 -22.81 16.36 7.63
CA GLU A 718 -22.40 15.69 8.87
C GLU A 718 -22.30 14.16 8.75
N ASN A 719 -22.96 13.57 7.75
CA ASN A 719 -22.90 12.14 7.46
C ASN A 719 -21.70 11.75 6.58
N VAL A 720 -20.96 12.74 6.10
CA VAL A 720 -19.75 12.53 5.28
C VAL A 720 -18.58 13.15 6.02
N LYS A 721 -17.59 12.33 6.39
CA LYS A 721 -16.42 12.77 7.12
C LYS A 721 -15.18 12.34 6.39
N GLY A 722 -14.17 13.21 6.34
CA GLY A 722 -12.82 12.88 5.88
C GLY A 722 -11.95 12.58 7.10
N MET A 723 -11.49 11.35 7.22
CA MET A 723 -10.60 10.89 8.28
C MET A 723 -9.16 11.13 7.81
N VAL A 724 -8.53 12.18 8.30
CA VAL A 724 -7.16 12.54 7.92
C VAL A 724 -6.18 11.61 8.59
N VAL A 725 -5.38 10.92 7.80
CA VAL A 725 -4.39 9.94 8.27
C VAL A 725 -2.98 10.46 8.04
N SER A 726 -2.11 10.33 9.05
CA SER A 726 -0.72 10.78 8.99
C SER A 726 0.14 10.06 10.02
N SER A 727 1.43 9.88 9.71
CA SER A 727 2.46 9.52 10.70
C SER A 727 2.87 10.71 11.58
N ILE A 728 2.42 11.91 11.26
CA ILE A 728 2.66 13.13 12.05
C ILE A 728 1.44 13.38 12.94
N ARG A 729 1.49 12.91 14.16
CA ARG A 729 0.38 13.03 15.13
C ARG A 729 0.16 14.49 15.51
N GLU A 730 1.23 15.21 15.83
CA GLU A 730 1.19 16.61 16.26
C GLU A 730 2.31 17.43 15.61
N LEU A 731 2.08 18.74 15.47
CA LEU A 731 3.13 19.67 15.10
C LEU A 731 3.95 20.06 16.33
N ALA A 732 5.26 20.20 16.16
CA ALA A 732 6.18 20.67 17.19
C ALA A 732 6.29 22.20 17.24
N SER A 733 5.74 22.90 16.24
CA SER A 733 5.80 24.36 16.16
C SER A 733 4.44 24.98 15.86
N ASP A 734 4.26 26.20 16.33
CA ASP A 734 3.13 27.09 16.03
C ASP A 734 3.67 28.41 15.49
N TYR A 735 3.13 28.87 14.36
CA TYR A 735 3.62 30.04 13.67
C TYR A 735 2.46 30.95 13.24
N LYS A 736 2.51 32.19 13.66
CA LYS A 736 1.53 33.21 13.30
C LYS A 736 2.16 34.59 13.13
N THR A 737 1.81 35.26 12.05
CA THR A 737 2.24 36.65 11.75
C THR A 737 1.04 37.55 11.51
N SER A 738 1.31 38.85 11.36
CA SER A 738 0.31 39.85 10.91
C SER A 738 -0.03 39.75 9.41
N ASN A 739 0.70 38.95 8.64
CA ASN A 739 0.48 38.75 7.21
C ASN A 739 -0.27 37.47 6.93
N GLU A 740 -1.52 37.55 6.49
CA GLU A 740 -2.39 36.43 6.20
C GLU A 740 -1.83 35.47 5.13
N LEU A 741 -1.13 35.98 4.09
CA LEU A 741 -0.54 35.15 3.05
C LEU A 741 0.61 34.28 3.60
N VAL A 742 1.42 34.85 4.51
CA VAL A 742 2.50 34.11 5.17
C VAL A 742 1.94 33.03 6.10
N ASN A 743 0.86 33.33 6.83
CA ASN A 743 0.17 32.38 7.67
C ASN A 743 -0.42 31.23 6.81
N LYS A 744 -1.00 31.58 5.64
CA LYS A 744 -1.54 30.59 4.69
C LYS A 744 -0.45 29.71 4.07
N LEU A 745 0.71 30.27 3.77
CA LEU A 745 1.86 29.51 3.30
C LEU A 745 2.29 28.46 4.34
N TRP A 746 2.42 28.86 5.62
CA TRP A 746 2.76 27.95 6.70
C TRP A 746 1.71 26.83 6.84
N GLU A 747 0.43 27.18 6.81
CA GLU A 747 -0.67 26.21 6.85
C GLU A 747 -0.57 25.21 5.68
N ASN A 748 -0.34 25.68 4.46
CA ASN A 748 -0.20 24.81 3.29
C ASN A 748 0.99 23.84 3.42
N ILE A 749 2.14 24.33 3.91
CA ILE A 749 3.32 23.49 4.15
C ILE A 749 3.04 22.41 5.20
N THR A 750 2.33 22.75 6.29
CA THR A 750 1.97 21.78 7.32
C THR A 750 0.99 20.72 6.82
N TRP A 751 0.08 21.08 5.91
CA TRP A 751 -0.79 20.12 5.26
C TRP A 751 -0.02 19.22 4.28
N SER A 752 0.94 19.75 3.53
CA SER A 752 1.84 18.94 2.69
C SER A 752 2.65 17.95 3.53
N LEU A 753 3.20 18.40 4.68
CA LEU A 753 3.88 17.50 5.62
C LEU A 753 2.98 16.34 6.08
N ARG A 754 1.79 16.65 6.60
CA ARG A 754 0.86 15.64 7.10
C ARG A 754 0.42 14.66 6.02
N SER A 755 0.19 15.17 4.82
CA SER A 755 -0.32 14.38 3.69
C SER A 755 0.74 13.45 3.09
N ASN A 756 2.03 13.82 3.16
CA ASN A 756 3.09 13.05 2.54
C ASN A 756 3.93 12.23 3.54
N PHE A 757 3.78 12.46 4.84
CA PHE A 757 4.47 11.62 5.84
C PHE A 757 3.50 10.51 6.30
N LEU A 758 3.50 9.40 5.55
CA LEU A 758 2.61 8.25 5.73
C LEU A 758 3.44 6.96 5.66
N SER A 759 3.96 6.51 6.79
CA SER A 759 4.96 5.44 6.93
C SER A 759 6.33 5.77 6.32
N ILE A 760 6.35 6.40 5.15
CA ILE A 760 7.52 6.93 4.43
C ILE A 760 7.23 8.37 3.97
N PRO A 761 8.25 9.18 3.63
CA PRO A 761 8.03 10.48 3.01
C PRO A 761 7.64 10.28 1.53
N THR A 762 6.35 10.31 1.24
CA THR A 762 5.84 10.14 -0.14
C THR A 762 5.99 11.43 -0.95
N ASP A 763 6.16 11.29 -2.26
CA ASP A 763 6.20 12.40 -3.21
C ASP A 763 4.82 12.99 -3.48
N THR A 764 3.83 12.12 -3.62
CA THR A 764 2.43 12.49 -3.88
C THR A 764 1.48 11.47 -3.28
N PRO A 765 0.39 11.89 -2.64
CA PRO A 765 -0.53 10.96 -2.00
C PRO A 765 -1.73 10.57 -2.88
N ALA A 766 -1.97 11.24 -4.02
CA ALA A 766 -3.21 11.09 -4.77
C ALA A 766 -3.12 10.06 -5.91
N ARG A 767 -2.08 10.15 -6.75
CA ARG A 767 -1.93 9.30 -7.95
C ARG A 767 -1.17 8.01 -7.66
N ASN A 768 -0.98 7.18 -8.69
CA ASN A 768 -0.19 5.94 -8.63
C ASN A 768 1.33 6.23 -8.57
N GLU A 769 1.81 6.66 -7.45
CA GLU A 769 3.23 6.86 -7.15
C GLU A 769 3.45 6.58 -5.67
N ARG A 770 3.26 7.54 -4.79
CA ARG A 770 3.26 7.41 -3.34
C ARG A 770 4.52 6.74 -2.80
N MET A 771 5.67 7.13 -3.34
CA MET A 771 6.96 6.52 -3.04
C MET A 771 7.90 7.50 -2.34
N GLY A 772 8.87 6.95 -1.62
CA GLY A 772 9.91 7.73 -0.92
C GLY A 772 10.97 8.26 -1.86
N TRP A 773 10.63 9.25 -2.69
CA TRP A 773 11.56 9.89 -3.60
C TRP A 773 12.63 10.66 -2.83
N SER A 774 13.89 10.29 -3.10
CA SER A 774 15.05 10.83 -2.38
C SER A 774 15.26 12.31 -2.64
N GLY A 775 14.97 12.82 -3.85
CA GLY A 775 15.05 14.25 -4.19
C GLY A 775 14.10 15.09 -3.35
N ASP A 776 12.86 14.62 -3.19
CA ASP A 776 11.82 15.30 -2.43
C ASP A 776 12.18 15.43 -0.96
N ILE A 777 12.58 14.34 -0.31
CA ILE A 777 12.96 14.41 1.11
C ILE A 777 14.30 15.12 1.32
N ASN A 778 15.21 15.11 0.34
CA ASN A 778 16.44 15.88 0.41
C ASN A 778 16.15 17.37 0.66
N VAL A 779 15.27 17.97 -0.16
CA VAL A 779 14.96 19.39 -0.06
C VAL A 779 13.98 19.72 1.07
N PHE A 780 13.15 18.76 1.51
CA PHE A 780 12.13 19.00 2.54
C PHE A 780 12.57 18.63 3.96
N SER A 781 13.62 17.82 4.12
CA SER A 781 14.04 17.30 5.44
C SER A 781 14.28 18.43 6.47
N ALA A 782 15.01 19.48 6.10
CA ALA A 782 15.26 20.62 6.98
C ALA A 782 13.96 21.30 7.43
N ALA A 783 13.03 21.59 6.50
CA ALA A 783 11.76 22.22 6.84
C ALA A 783 10.91 21.33 7.76
N SER A 784 10.90 20.00 7.53
CA SER A 784 10.13 19.06 8.32
C SER A 784 10.54 19.05 9.79
N THR A 785 11.84 19.20 10.10
CA THR A 785 12.36 19.22 11.49
C THR A 785 11.94 20.46 12.29
N TYR A 786 11.56 21.56 11.62
CA TYR A 786 11.01 22.74 12.27
C TYR A 786 9.50 22.64 12.52
N LEU A 787 8.80 21.82 11.74
CA LEU A 787 7.35 21.71 11.78
C LEU A 787 6.87 20.65 12.76
N ALA A 788 7.57 19.50 12.83
CA ALA A 788 7.18 18.37 13.66
C ALA A 788 8.40 17.65 14.24
N ASP A 789 8.18 16.81 15.24
CA ASP A 789 9.19 15.88 15.76
C ASP A 789 9.29 14.68 14.81
N VAL A 790 10.16 14.80 13.81
CA VAL A 790 10.31 13.81 12.71
C VAL A 790 11.57 12.94 12.87
N GLY A 791 12.29 13.03 13.98
CA GLY A 791 13.53 12.26 14.20
C GLY A 791 13.35 10.76 13.97
N PRO A 792 12.38 10.09 14.62
CA PRO A 792 12.12 8.66 14.41
C PRO A 792 11.71 8.33 12.97
N PHE A 793 10.84 9.14 12.37
CA PHE A 793 10.36 8.97 11.00
C PHE A 793 11.51 9.01 9.98
N LEU A 794 12.37 10.03 10.07
CA LEU A 794 13.54 10.16 9.20
C LEU A 794 14.59 9.06 9.47
N SER A 795 14.74 8.63 10.72
CA SER A 795 15.64 7.52 11.08
C SER A 795 15.20 6.20 10.43
N GLN A 796 13.90 5.92 10.41
CA GLN A 796 13.32 4.77 9.71
C GLN A 796 13.53 4.87 8.19
N HIS A 797 13.35 6.04 7.61
CA HIS A 797 13.59 6.26 6.17
C HIS A 797 15.09 6.06 5.81
N LEU A 798 16.00 6.59 6.63
CA LEU A 798 17.44 6.38 6.45
C LEU A 798 17.83 4.89 6.59
N LEU A 799 17.15 4.11 7.43
CA LEU A 799 17.32 2.66 7.47
C LEU A 799 16.95 2.03 6.12
N ALA A 800 15.80 2.41 5.55
CA ALA A 800 15.38 1.92 4.24
C ALA A 800 16.38 2.31 3.13
N MET A 801 16.93 3.53 3.17
CA MET A 801 17.98 3.96 2.24
C MET A 801 19.27 3.12 2.34
N ARG A 802 19.68 2.76 3.58
CA ARG A 802 20.83 1.85 3.78
C ARG A 802 20.55 0.45 3.24
N ASP A 803 19.37 -0.07 3.53
CA ASP A 803 18.97 -1.43 3.16
C ASP A 803 18.94 -1.63 1.64
N ILE A 804 18.62 -0.58 0.88
CA ILE A 804 18.54 -0.62 -0.59
C ILE A 804 19.79 -0.08 -1.28
N GLN A 805 20.77 0.46 -0.54
CA GLN A 805 22.01 0.99 -1.11
C GLN A 805 22.69 -0.03 -2.00
N ARG A 806 23.07 0.38 -3.21
CA ARG A 806 23.70 -0.49 -4.20
C ARG A 806 25.12 -0.89 -3.82
N LYS A 807 25.59 -2.02 -4.36
CA LYS A 807 26.93 -2.55 -4.09
C LYS A 807 28.06 -1.58 -4.46
N ASP A 808 27.84 -0.73 -5.47
CA ASP A 808 28.79 0.31 -5.89
C ASP A 808 28.78 1.56 -5.00
N GLY A 809 27.90 1.60 -3.99
CA GLY A 809 27.83 2.67 -3.01
C GLY A 809 26.74 3.71 -3.27
N ARG A 810 26.09 3.74 -4.46
CA ARG A 810 25.04 4.73 -4.73
C ARG A 810 23.78 4.47 -3.93
N PHE A 811 23.19 5.54 -3.45
CA PHE A 811 21.81 5.53 -3.00
C PHE A 811 20.85 5.56 -4.18
N THR A 812 19.68 4.97 -4.02
CA THR A 812 18.66 4.92 -5.07
C THR A 812 17.83 6.22 -5.12
N ASP A 813 17.17 6.45 -6.25
CA ASP A 813 16.26 7.57 -6.45
C ASP A 813 14.99 7.48 -5.57
N VAL A 814 14.61 6.27 -5.18
CA VAL A 814 13.47 5.98 -4.31
C VAL A 814 13.92 5.00 -3.22
N ALA A 815 13.47 5.18 -1.99
CA ALA A 815 13.68 4.24 -0.88
C ALA A 815 12.43 4.19 0.03
N PRO A 816 11.99 3.00 0.47
CA PRO A 816 12.36 1.68 -0.06
C PRO A 816 11.83 1.45 -1.49
N VAL A 817 12.03 0.24 -2.05
CA VAL A 817 11.49 -0.14 -3.37
C VAL A 817 12.11 0.66 -4.54
N GLY A 818 13.29 1.21 -4.37
CA GLY A 818 13.97 1.92 -5.44
C GLY A 818 14.73 1.01 -6.39
N GLY A 819 15.01 1.48 -7.59
CA GLY A 819 15.75 0.74 -8.59
C GLY A 819 16.77 1.57 -9.32
N GLY A 820 16.48 2.83 -9.55
CA GLY A 820 17.27 3.75 -10.34
C GLY A 820 18.30 4.55 -9.55
N PHE A 821 18.93 5.46 -10.27
CA PHE A 821 19.74 6.53 -9.71
C PHE A 821 19.26 7.84 -10.33
N GLY A 822 18.62 8.68 -9.52
CA GLY A 822 18.07 9.95 -9.97
C GLY A 822 19.09 11.05 -10.24
N GLY A 823 20.35 10.83 -9.89
CA GLY A 823 21.41 11.81 -9.96
C GLY A 823 21.93 12.19 -8.57
N THR A 824 22.95 13.07 -8.56
CA THR A 824 23.65 13.46 -7.33
C THR A 824 22.70 14.06 -6.29
N LEU A 825 21.81 14.96 -6.66
CA LEU A 825 20.85 15.57 -5.74
C LEU A 825 19.98 14.51 -5.06
N TRP A 826 19.42 13.54 -5.82
CA TRP A 826 18.58 12.47 -5.26
C TRP A 826 19.39 11.59 -4.31
N GLY A 827 20.54 11.12 -4.73
CA GLY A 827 21.41 10.27 -3.90
C GLY A 827 21.95 10.96 -2.65
N SER A 828 22.24 12.27 -2.74
CA SER A 828 22.73 13.07 -1.61
C SER A 828 21.75 13.14 -0.44
N ALA A 829 20.49 12.76 -0.64
CA ALA A 829 19.52 12.61 0.47
C ALA A 829 20.05 11.68 1.56
N GLY A 830 20.80 10.62 1.18
CA GLY A 830 21.41 9.71 2.14
C GLY A 830 22.46 10.36 3.05
N ILE A 831 22.96 11.52 2.69
CA ILE A 831 23.88 12.33 3.51
C ILE A 831 23.13 13.47 4.20
N ILE A 832 22.40 14.25 3.41
CA ILE A 832 21.77 15.50 3.87
C ILE A 832 20.69 15.23 4.92
N VAL A 833 19.84 14.23 4.72
CA VAL A 833 18.80 13.90 5.70
C VAL A 833 19.40 13.48 7.05
N ALA A 834 20.45 12.66 7.04
CA ALA A 834 21.16 12.27 8.26
C ALA A 834 21.79 13.48 8.96
N TRP A 835 22.38 14.39 8.17
CA TRP A 835 22.94 15.64 8.67
C TRP A 835 21.86 16.55 9.30
N GLN A 836 20.70 16.71 8.66
CA GLN A 836 19.60 17.51 9.19
C GLN A 836 19.07 16.97 10.53
N VAL A 837 18.96 15.65 10.66
CA VAL A 837 18.59 15.02 11.93
C VAL A 837 19.63 15.31 13.01
N TYR A 838 20.94 15.20 12.68
CA TYR A 838 22.00 15.57 13.63
C TYR A 838 21.95 17.06 14.02
N GLN A 839 21.82 17.96 13.06
CA GLN A 839 21.76 19.41 13.33
C GLN A 839 20.59 19.79 14.23
N GLN A 840 19.44 19.15 14.06
CA GLN A 840 18.23 19.50 14.79
C GLN A 840 18.13 18.78 16.14
N TYR A 841 18.53 17.53 16.22
CA TYR A 841 18.33 16.68 17.41
C TYR A 841 19.63 16.35 18.16
N GLY A 842 20.79 16.69 17.61
CA GLY A 842 22.09 16.29 18.18
C GLY A 842 22.35 14.78 18.10
N ASP A 843 21.68 14.06 17.20
CA ASP A 843 21.72 12.59 17.11
C ASP A 843 23.01 12.09 16.45
N LEU A 844 24.09 12.12 17.22
CA LEU A 844 25.37 11.58 16.79
C LEU A 844 25.34 10.06 16.55
N ALA A 845 24.51 9.33 17.29
CA ALA A 845 24.41 7.88 17.13
C ALA A 845 23.84 7.49 15.77
N LEU A 846 22.86 8.25 15.24
CA LEU A 846 22.36 8.06 13.87
C LEU A 846 23.45 8.28 12.85
N LEU A 847 24.23 9.36 12.96
CA LEU A 847 25.37 9.60 12.07
C LEU A 847 26.38 8.45 12.10
N GLN A 848 26.71 7.95 13.30
CA GLN A 848 27.64 6.82 13.46
C GLN A 848 27.17 5.55 12.74
N VAL A 849 25.88 5.22 12.89
CA VAL A 849 25.26 4.05 12.21
C VAL A 849 25.19 4.25 10.70
N HIS A 850 25.02 5.49 10.25
CA HIS A 850 24.84 5.81 8.82
C HIS A 850 26.13 6.17 8.07
N TYR A 851 27.22 6.42 8.80
CA TYR A 851 28.49 6.93 8.27
C TYR A 851 29.09 6.09 7.14
N ASP A 852 29.13 4.77 7.30
CA ASP A 852 29.69 3.89 6.28
C ASP A 852 28.91 3.95 4.95
N ALA A 853 27.60 4.13 5.03
CA ALA A 853 26.75 4.30 3.86
C ALA A 853 27.02 5.65 3.16
N MET A 854 27.16 6.73 3.94
CA MET A 854 27.53 8.05 3.44
C MET A 854 28.90 8.01 2.74
N LYS A 855 29.89 7.38 3.37
CA LYS A 855 31.23 7.23 2.83
C LYS A 855 31.23 6.48 1.48
N LYS A 856 30.54 5.34 1.41
CA LYS A 856 30.41 4.57 0.15
C LYS A 856 29.78 5.39 -0.97
N TYR A 857 28.79 6.24 -0.64
CA TYR A 857 28.17 7.10 -1.64
C TYR A 857 29.14 8.16 -2.16
N VAL A 858 29.90 8.82 -1.30
CA VAL A 858 30.95 9.77 -1.74
C VAL A 858 32.04 9.07 -2.56
N GLU A 859 32.44 7.87 -2.18
CA GLU A 859 33.39 7.05 -2.97
C GLU A 859 32.82 6.73 -4.37
N PHE A 860 31.53 6.42 -4.47
CA PHE A 860 30.84 6.26 -5.75
C PHE A 860 30.89 7.55 -6.58
N LEU A 861 30.52 8.70 -6.02
CA LEU A 861 30.59 9.98 -6.74
C LEU A 861 32.01 10.30 -7.21
N ASN A 862 33.02 10.09 -6.36
CA ASN A 862 34.42 10.29 -6.72
C ASN A 862 34.87 9.40 -7.91
N SER A 863 34.31 8.19 -8.02
CA SER A 863 34.58 7.30 -9.15
C SER A 863 33.95 7.75 -10.48
N ARG A 864 33.03 8.73 -10.42
CA ARG A 864 32.29 9.28 -11.57
C ARG A 864 32.83 10.61 -12.06
N ILE A 865 33.89 11.14 -11.43
CA ILE A 865 34.56 12.36 -11.89
C ILE A 865 35.28 12.06 -13.17
N ASP A 866 35.04 12.84 -14.20
CA ASP A 866 35.76 12.77 -15.47
C ASP A 866 37.25 13.13 -15.24
N PRO A 867 38.19 12.25 -15.52
CA PRO A 867 39.58 12.49 -15.21
C PRO A 867 40.26 13.57 -16.09
N GLU A 868 39.65 13.93 -17.24
CA GLU A 868 40.21 14.97 -18.14
C GLU A 868 39.69 16.36 -17.73
N THR A 869 38.41 16.46 -17.36
CA THR A 869 37.77 17.76 -17.03
C THR A 869 37.76 18.01 -15.53
N GLY A 870 37.87 16.98 -14.68
CA GLY A 870 37.71 17.09 -13.23
C GLY A 870 36.26 17.35 -12.78
N VAL A 871 35.31 17.16 -13.68
CA VAL A 871 33.90 17.48 -13.45
C VAL A 871 33.10 16.21 -13.18
N LEU A 872 32.24 16.25 -12.20
CA LEU A 872 31.21 15.23 -11.97
C LEU A 872 30.08 15.44 -12.98
N ASN A 873 29.82 14.43 -13.79
CA ASN A 873 28.72 14.43 -14.74
C ASN A 873 27.90 13.14 -14.51
N GLU A 874 26.83 13.25 -13.69
CA GLU A 874 26.14 12.07 -13.27
C GLU A 874 24.65 12.31 -12.96
N GLY A 875 23.81 11.50 -13.59
CA GLY A 875 22.41 11.34 -13.28
C GLY A 875 21.45 11.97 -14.25
N PRO A 876 20.25 11.35 -14.42
CA PRO A 876 19.25 11.81 -15.38
C PRO A 876 18.33 12.89 -14.84
N LEU A 877 18.24 13.09 -13.52
CA LEU A 877 17.31 14.01 -12.87
C LEU A 877 18.11 15.20 -12.28
N GLY A 878 18.30 16.24 -13.03
CA GLY A 878 19.00 17.44 -12.57
C GLY A 878 18.03 18.49 -12.00
N ASP A 879 17.88 19.61 -12.71
CA ASP A 879 16.92 20.67 -12.38
C ASP A 879 15.50 20.23 -12.80
N TRP A 880 14.88 19.40 -11.93
CA TRP A 880 13.63 18.71 -12.22
C TRP A 880 12.48 19.68 -12.43
N LEU A 881 11.83 19.57 -13.61
CA LEU A 881 10.67 20.40 -14.01
C LEU A 881 10.93 21.92 -13.97
N SER A 882 12.15 22.35 -14.30
CA SER A 882 12.43 23.78 -14.39
C SER A 882 11.54 24.46 -15.45
N PRO A 883 11.18 25.75 -15.25
CA PRO A 883 10.35 26.49 -16.21
C PRO A 883 10.96 26.59 -17.62
N GLU A 884 12.28 26.58 -17.71
CA GLU A 884 13.00 26.57 -18.98
C GLU A 884 13.06 25.18 -19.65
N GLY A 885 12.54 24.15 -18.99
CA GLY A 885 12.71 22.77 -19.43
C GLY A 885 14.15 22.28 -19.24
N TYR A 886 14.57 21.29 -20.00
CA TYR A 886 15.92 20.69 -19.89
C TYR A 886 17.02 21.56 -20.53
N LYS A 887 16.96 22.88 -20.36
CA LYS A 887 17.93 23.80 -20.92
C LYS A 887 19.09 24.14 -19.99
N ASN A 888 18.93 23.84 -18.70
CA ASN A 888 19.94 24.14 -17.70
C ASN A 888 21.09 23.14 -17.78
N ASP A 889 22.31 23.62 -17.53
CA ASP A 889 23.49 22.78 -17.35
C ASP A 889 23.50 22.23 -15.92
N ASP A 890 23.19 20.97 -15.76
CA ASP A 890 23.12 20.31 -14.45
C ASP A 890 24.50 20.05 -13.83
N THR A 891 25.59 20.25 -14.56
CA THR A 891 26.96 20.03 -14.07
C THR A 891 27.25 20.86 -12.83
N MET A 892 26.80 22.12 -12.80
CA MET A 892 26.96 23.00 -11.64
C MET A 892 26.19 22.49 -10.43
N LEU A 893 24.98 21.99 -10.63
CA LEU A 893 24.17 21.38 -9.60
C LEU A 893 24.86 20.16 -8.98
N TRP A 894 25.31 19.24 -9.81
CA TRP A 894 26.00 18.03 -9.34
C TRP A 894 27.30 18.33 -8.61
N ALA A 895 28.10 19.25 -9.12
CA ALA A 895 29.36 19.66 -8.50
C ALA A 895 29.13 20.35 -7.14
N ALA A 896 28.10 21.20 -7.03
CA ALA A 896 27.74 21.87 -5.77
C ALA A 896 27.27 20.87 -4.70
N TYR A 897 26.41 19.91 -5.05
CA TYR A 897 25.98 18.86 -4.15
C TYR A 897 27.12 17.93 -3.73
N HIS A 898 27.98 17.55 -4.66
CA HIS A 898 29.16 16.72 -4.36
C HIS A 898 30.10 17.42 -3.35
N LEU A 899 30.36 18.73 -3.55
CA LEU A 899 31.15 19.52 -2.60
C LEU A 899 30.48 19.55 -1.22
N HIS A 900 29.16 19.77 -1.18
CA HIS A 900 28.42 19.81 0.08
C HIS A 900 28.42 18.45 0.80
N ASP A 901 28.29 17.33 0.06
CA ASP A 901 28.39 15.99 0.60
C ASP A 901 29.76 15.72 1.21
N LEU A 902 30.85 16.19 0.54
CA LEU A 902 32.21 16.11 1.06
C LEU A 902 32.41 16.92 2.34
N GLU A 903 31.86 18.14 2.40
CA GLU A 903 31.92 19.01 3.59
C GLU A 903 31.21 18.37 4.79
N ILE A 904 30.06 17.74 4.59
CA ILE A 904 29.33 17.05 5.65
C ILE A 904 30.09 15.80 6.12
N LEU A 905 30.67 15.04 5.20
CA LEU A 905 31.36 13.80 5.54
C LEU A 905 32.68 14.04 6.28
N ALA A 906 33.37 15.18 6.00
CA ALA A 906 34.64 15.54 6.62
C ALA A 906 34.48 15.95 8.11
#